data_a7847121552782f5843eaf90c6984341
#
_entry.id   a7847121552782f5843eaf90c6984341
#
_cell.length_a   1.000
_cell.length_b   1.000
_cell.length_c   1.000
_cell.angle_alpha   90.00
_cell.angle_beta   90.00
_cell.angle_gamma   90.00
#
_symmetry.space_group_name_H-M   'P 1'
#
loop_
_entity.id
_entity.type
_entity.pdbx_description
1 polymer ?
#
loop_
_entity_poly.entity_id
_entity_poly.type
_entity_poly.pdbx_seq_one_letter_code
_entity_poly.pdbx_strand_id
1 'polypeptide(L)'
;MNKVKYIVVMLCLLLAGGMSAQVQRPAALGGAPEYVGYTQVYDFIDELADMGIISVNSVVKPYDRNQIAAWLVEAAEADSLLSVRQRKELWFYLNDFALECEGMYDGLVQWSNAGAVVNKELWGDFYQITDNGLQITHFARDFYSARHNEQALSALANRKNIQITDSKLDSALANRKNSSFLIPHSSLFSLSLFQPAFHYADENFECKFNPIIGMDLTMNGHGMAMHRWWGAEIRMDVMDHVAVWGSIRDHSYSGEHLDEEYYASVGQGTGYGARLSEPGYLNNLPGAYYHYMRYGGDYAEVRGGIKAYAWWGSIGLVKDNLQWGDSYHSANILSGRAPSFPMIELKLKPANWFRLDYIHGFLASGVVDSTYYRVEENPIDGSSHRMYRTAAKYLAANMLTFTPTKGLDLSIGSAVVYGARNMAAAFSIPITFFNSMDYQMNSGAMLDNENSQIFFNLSSRNLKYTHLYASIYIDEINWARLKPSNPEHNFFSWKVGARVSNWPVKDLSLTAEITRTNSGTYQHPYQVLTWASNGYNLGHYLGDNAGEVYVALAYKPVSGLSLTLSYVNATKYNEYLYTRHKESVFIRQKQFAEKVWRNDEVKLHAVYEVVNNAYAFVDLGWNNARGFNPTSEPTVDEVRLTAEGYLKRYTPAFYWGQNVTLKMGFSFYY
;
A
#
# COMPACT_ATOMS: atom_id res chain seq x y z
N MET A 1 5.74 -40.16 -7.02
CA MET A 1 6.09 -39.70 -5.66
C MET A 1 7.56 -39.40 -5.41
N ASN A 2 8.51 -40.11 -6.00
CA ASN A 2 9.96 -39.88 -5.72
C ASN A 2 10.55 -38.62 -6.37
N LYS A 3 10.07 -38.15 -7.52
CA LYS A 3 10.63 -36.97 -8.19
C LYS A 3 10.32 -35.65 -7.46
N VAL A 4 9.16 -35.53 -6.78
CA VAL A 4 8.81 -34.35 -5.99
C VAL A 4 9.67 -34.22 -4.75
N LYS A 5 10.02 -35.34 -4.09
CA LYS A 5 10.98 -35.35 -2.96
C LYS A 5 12.37 -34.84 -3.36
N TYR A 6 12.85 -35.17 -4.55
CA TYR A 6 14.15 -34.68 -5.04
C TYR A 6 14.14 -33.18 -5.36
N ILE A 7 13.03 -32.65 -5.87
CA ILE A 7 12.89 -31.21 -6.14
C ILE A 7 12.85 -30.42 -4.82
N VAL A 8 12.12 -30.90 -3.81
CA VAL A 8 12.07 -30.27 -2.49
C VAL A 8 13.44 -30.35 -1.78
N VAL A 9 14.12 -31.51 -1.84
CA VAL A 9 15.47 -31.67 -1.28
C VAL A 9 16.51 -30.83 -2.03
N MET A 10 16.40 -30.70 -3.35
CA MET A 10 17.25 -29.82 -4.15
C MET A 10 17.03 -28.35 -3.85
N LEU A 11 15.76 -27.93 -3.66
CA LEU A 11 15.43 -26.59 -3.17
C LEU A 11 15.98 -26.33 -1.76
N CYS A 12 15.84 -27.30 -0.84
CA CYS A 12 16.41 -27.19 0.51
C CYS A 12 17.95 -27.17 0.50
N LEU A 13 18.61 -27.92 -0.39
CA LEU A 13 20.07 -27.91 -0.54
C LEU A 13 20.58 -26.63 -1.21
N LEU A 14 19.83 -26.03 -2.14
CA LEU A 14 20.13 -24.72 -2.70
C LEU A 14 19.94 -23.61 -1.65
N LEU A 15 19.02 -23.78 -0.71
CA LEU A 15 18.83 -22.89 0.43
C LEU A 15 19.91 -23.05 1.50
N ALA A 16 20.47 -24.28 1.68
CA ALA A 16 21.49 -24.57 2.68
C ALA A 16 22.94 -24.33 2.21
N GLY A 17 23.20 -24.27 0.89
CA GLY A 17 24.55 -24.21 0.31
C GLY A 17 25.21 -22.81 0.28
N GLY A 18 24.61 -21.77 0.86
CA GLY A 18 25.09 -20.40 0.76
C GLY A 18 25.85 -19.83 1.97
N MET A 19 26.31 -20.67 2.90
CA MET A 19 27.00 -20.17 4.09
C MET A 19 28.54 -20.14 3.89
N SER A 20 29.04 -19.15 3.16
CA SER A 20 30.32 -18.47 3.41
C SER A 20 30.75 -17.57 2.24
N ALA A 21 30.32 -16.35 2.24
CA ALA A 21 31.05 -15.21 1.70
C ALA A 21 30.50 -13.94 2.38
N GLN A 22 31.35 -13.19 3.05
CA GLN A 22 31.08 -11.81 3.44
C GLN A 22 30.97 -10.95 2.18
N VAL A 23 29.88 -11.10 1.45
CA VAL A 23 29.45 -10.13 0.46
C VAL A 23 28.56 -9.14 1.22
N GLN A 24 28.76 -7.85 1.04
CA GLN A 24 27.77 -6.83 1.46
C GLN A 24 26.39 -7.32 1.03
N ARG A 25 25.60 -7.77 2.01
CA ARG A 25 24.30 -8.39 1.74
C ARG A 25 23.40 -7.33 1.14
N PRO A 26 22.81 -7.52 -0.05
CA PRO A 26 21.73 -6.65 -0.49
C PRO A 26 20.63 -6.67 0.59
N ALA A 27 19.99 -5.52 0.81
CA ALA A 27 18.94 -5.40 1.81
C ALA A 27 17.93 -6.54 1.66
N ALA A 28 17.74 -7.32 2.70
CA ALA A 28 16.84 -8.46 2.67
C ALA A 28 15.41 -7.99 2.41
N LEU A 29 14.77 -8.54 1.38
CA LEU A 29 13.33 -8.40 1.18
C LEU A 29 12.63 -9.28 2.21
N GLY A 30 12.18 -8.71 3.33
CA GLY A 30 11.59 -9.49 4.40
C GLY A 30 10.98 -8.63 5.50
N GLY A 31 10.50 -9.31 6.53
CA GLY A 31 9.72 -8.70 7.58
C GLY A 31 8.25 -8.49 7.19
N ALA A 32 7.46 -7.94 8.10
CA ALA A 32 6.10 -7.52 7.83
C ALA A 32 6.08 -6.35 6.83
N PRO A 33 5.08 -6.25 5.94
CA PRO A 33 4.94 -5.09 5.06
C PRO A 33 4.52 -3.85 5.87
N GLU A 34 5.05 -2.67 5.49
CA GLU A 34 4.62 -1.39 6.03
C GLU A 34 3.50 -0.81 5.17
N TYR A 35 2.38 -0.47 5.78
CA TYR A 35 1.22 -0.02 5.02
C TYR A 35 1.34 1.42 4.53
N VAL A 36 1.08 1.63 3.23
CA VAL A 36 1.27 2.93 2.56
C VAL A 36 0.34 4.04 3.12
N GLY A 37 -0.85 3.69 3.59
CA GLY A 37 -1.90 4.65 3.95
C GLY A 37 -1.80 5.25 5.36
N TYR A 38 -0.92 4.77 6.22
CA TYR A 38 -0.91 5.11 7.64
C TYR A 38 0.41 5.67 8.16
N THR A 39 1.39 5.90 7.31
CA THR A 39 2.70 6.43 7.71
C THR A 39 3.23 7.42 6.68
N GLN A 40 3.98 8.40 7.14
CA GLN A 40 4.67 9.36 6.28
C GLN A 40 6.08 8.89 5.88
N VAL A 41 6.53 7.70 6.31
CA VAL A 41 7.86 7.18 5.99
C VAL A 41 8.06 7.02 4.48
N TYR A 42 7.02 6.70 3.72
CA TYR A 42 7.09 6.59 2.26
C TYR A 42 7.49 7.91 1.59
N ASP A 43 6.87 9.02 2.02
CA ASP A 43 7.22 10.34 1.52
C ASP A 43 8.63 10.76 1.87
N PHE A 44 9.14 10.33 3.04
CA PHE A 44 10.52 10.58 3.44
C PHE A 44 11.50 9.75 2.61
N ILE A 45 11.21 8.47 2.38
CA ILE A 45 12.01 7.58 1.52
C ILE A 45 12.05 8.12 0.08
N ASP A 46 10.91 8.53 -0.48
CA ASP A 46 10.86 9.12 -1.82
C ASP A 46 11.65 10.43 -1.91
N GLU A 47 11.57 11.30 -0.88
CA GLU A 47 12.36 12.53 -0.80
C GLU A 47 13.88 12.26 -0.85
N LEU A 48 14.36 11.30 -0.04
CA LEU A 48 15.77 10.89 -0.02
C LEU A 48 16.22 10.26 -1.34
N ALA A 49 15.36 9.47 -1.96
CA ALA A 49 15.63 8.87 -3.25
C ALA A 49 15.72 9.91 -4.39
N ASP A 50 14.82 10.91 -4.39
CA ASP A 50 14.81 12.00 -5.37
C ASP A 50 16.09 12.87 -5.24
N MET A 51 16.63 13.00 -4.03
CA MET A 51 17.91 13.66 -3.77
C MET A 51 19.12 12.82 -4.19
N GLY A 52 18.92 11.54 -4.51
CA GLY A 52 19.97 10.57 -4.84
C GLY A 52 20.78 10.08 -3.65
N ILE A 53 20.28 10.27 -2.43
CA ILE A 53 20.90 9.79 -1.18
C ILE A 53 20.79 8.29 -1.07
N ILE A 54 19.61 7.74 -1.32
CA ILE A 54 19.31 6.30 -1.31
C ILE A 54 18.87 5.81 -2.68
N SER A 55 18.90 4.49 -2.89
CA SER A 55 18.44 3.87 -4.15
C SER A 55 17.20 3.04 -3.91
N VAL A 56 16.07 3.52 -4.42
CA VAL A 56 14.75 2.92 -4.20
C VAL A 56 14.17 2.39 -5.51
N ASN A 57 13.74 1.14 -5.51
CA ASN A 57 12.83 0.60 -6.52
C ASN A 57 11.40 0.76 -6.01
N SER A 58 10.65 1.68 -6.61
CA SER A 58 9.33 2.11 -6.13
C SER A 58 8.15 1.47 -6.84
N VAL A 59 8.41 0.56 -7.78
CA VAL A 59 7.37 -0.03 -8.66
C VAL A 59 6.36 -0.91 -7.95
N VAL A 60 6.75 -1.55 -6.83
CA VAL A 60 5.89 -2.45 -6.04
C VAL A 60 5.83 -1.99 -4.59
N LYS A 61 4.63 -1.75 -4.09
CA LYS A 61 4.31 -1.42 -2.70
C LYS A 61 3.22 -2.36 -2.19
N PRO A 62 3.12 -2.65 -0.88
CA PRO A 62 3.92 -2.10 0.22
C PRO A 62 5.35 -2.61 0.24
N TYR A 63 6.25 -1.78 0.81
CA TYR A 63 7.61 -2.20 1.12
C TYR A 63 7.63 -3.06 2.37
N ASP A 64 8.51 -4.04 2.41
CA ASP A 64 8.79 -4.80 3.62
C ASP A 64 9.61 -3.92 4.60
N ARG A 65 9.39 -4.06 5.92
CA ARG A 65 10.05 -3.23 6.94
C ARG A 65 11.58 -3.34 6.90
N ASN A 66 12.12 -4.54 6.65
CA ASN A 66 13.57 -4.72 6.48
C ASN A 66 14.12 -3.91 5.30
N GLN A 67 13.33 -3.74 4.23
CA GLN A 67 13.72 -2.94 3.08
C GLN A 67 13.76 -1.44 3.42
N ILE A 68 12.76 -0.95 4.16
CA ILE A 68 12.73 0.43 4.65
C ILE A 68 13.90 0.67 5.60
N ALA A 69 14.15 -0.23 6.55
CA ALA A 69 15.25 -0.16 7.49
C ALA A 69 16.61 -0.04 6.77
N ALA A 70 16.83 -0.84 5.74
CA ALA A 70 18.05 -0.76 4.94
C ALA A 70 18.25 0.59 4.26
N TRP A 71 17.19 1.21 3.74
CA TRP A 71 17.26 2.55 3.16
C TRP A 71 17.48 3.63 4.21
N LEU A 72 16.90 3.49 5.41
CA LEU A 72 17.15 4.42 6.52
C LEU A 72 18.62 4.33 7.00
N VAL A 73 19.21 3.12 7.03
CA VAL A 73 20.63 2.92 7.32
C VAL A 73 21.50 3.53 6.22
N GLU A 74 21.21 3.30 4.93
CA GLU A 74 21.92 3.95 3.80
C GLU A 74 21.88 5.49 3.94
N ALA A 75 20.73 6.05 4.35
CA ALA A 75 20.59 7.48 4.59
C ALA A 75 21.41 7.96 5.79
N ALA A 76 21.53 7.15 6.86
CA ALA A 76 22.33 7.47 8.03
C ALA A 76 23.85 7.52 7.71
N GLU A 77 24.31 6.64 6.82
CA GLU A 77 25.69 6.69 6.32
C GLU A 77 26.00 7.99 5.53
N ALA A 78 24.97 8.57 4.92
CA ALA A 78 25.04 9.81 4.17
C ALA A 78 24.64 11.07 4.99
N ASP A 79 24.73 11.04 6.33
CA ASP A 79 24.25 12.08 7.25
C ASP A 79 24.69 13.50 6.88
N SER A 80 25.92 13.66 6.37
CA SER A 80 26.49 14.96 5.96
C SER A 80 25.69 15.64 4.82
N LEU A 81 24.92 14.88 4.05
CA LEU A 81 24.09 15.38 2.95
C LEU A 81 22.69 15.80 3.41
N LEU A 82 22.29 15.44 4.62
CA LEU A 82 20.96 15.69 5.16
C LEU A 82 20.83 17.09 5.77
N SER A 83 19.68 17.71 5.58
CA SER A 83 19.28 18.92 6.31
C SER A 83 18.98 18.59 7.78
N VAL A 84 18.91 19.63 8.62
CA VAL A 84 18.54 19.47 10.05
C VAL A 84 17.17 18.81 10.20
N ARG A 85 16.18 19.20 9.37
CA ARG A 85 14.84 18.57 9.38
C ARG A 85 14.94 17.08 9.02
N GLN A 86 15.64 16.77 7.93
CA GLN A 86 15.78 15.38 7.45
C GLN A 86 16.51 14.48 8.44
N ARG A 87 17.51 15.00 9.15
CA ARG A 87 18.16 14.25 10.25
C ARG A 87 17.19 13.94 11.38
N LYS A 88 16.31 14.89 11.71
CA LYS A 88 15.27 14.67 12.73
C LYS A 88 14.27 13.62 12.30
N GLU A 89 13.79 13.66 11.05
CA GLU A 89 12.91 12.64 10.49
C GLU A 89 13.60 11.27 10.40
N LEU A 90 14.86 11.24 9.96
CA LEU A 90 15.63 9.99 9.93
C LEU A 90 15.73 9.35 11.32
N TRP A 91 16.04 10.14 12.35
CA TRP A 91 16.05 9.66 13.73
C TRP A 91 14.68 9.14 14.18
N PHE A 92 13.66 9.87 13.86
CA PHE A 92 12.30 9.51 14.19
C PHE A 92 11.94 8.14 13.62
N TYR A 93 12.23 7.88 12.34
CA TYR A 93 11.95 6.60 11.73
C TYR A 93 12.93 5.49 12.14
N LEU A 94 14.21 5.79 12.33
CA LEU A 94 15.17 4.79 12.86
C LEU A 94 14.73 4.24 14.23
N ASN A 95 14.02 5.02 15.03
CA ASN A 95 13.46 4.52 16.29
C ASN A 95 12.30 3.52 16.07
N ASP A 96 11.43 3.77 15.07
CA ASP A 96 10.34 2.83 14.73
C ASP A 96 10.88 1.52 14.11
N PHE A 97 11.94 1.64 13.32
CA PHE A 97 12.59 0.52 12.62
C PHE A 97 13.85 0.03 13.34
N ALA A 98 14.01 0.31 14.62
CA ALA A 98 15.25 0.00 15.35
C ALA A 98 15.63 -1.47 15.29
N LEU A 99 14.66 -2.36 15.32
CA LEU A 99 14.84 -3.81 15.31
C LEU A 99 15.30 -4.31 13.95
N GLU A 100 14.63 -3.86 12.91
CA GLU A 100 14.96 -4.22 11.54
C GLU A 100 16.33 -3.66 11.12
N CYS A 101 16.78 -2.57 11.79
CA CYS A 101 18.12 -2.01 11.60
C CYS A 101 19.21 -2.78 12.36
N GLU A 102 18.85 -3.56 13.37
CA GLU A 102 19.81 -4.38 14.15
C GLU A 102 20.48 -5.40 13.23
N GLY A 103 21.80 -5.51 13.33
CA GLY A 103 22.60 -6.40 12.48
C GLY A 103 22.85 -5.90 11.05
N MET A 104 22.21 -4.82 10.60
CA MET A 104 22.52 -4.15 9.31
C MET A 104 23.69 -3.18 9.45
N TYR A 105 23.91 -2.62 10.65
CA TYR A 105 24.89 -1.56 10.87
C TYR A 105 25.53 -1.61 12.26
N ASP A 106 26.75 -2.13 12.35
CA ASP A 106 27.55 -2.10 13.56
C ASP A 106 27.90 -0.67 14.03
N GLY A 107 27.83 0.30 13.13
CA GLY A 107 28.05 1.71 13.39
C GLY A 107 26.85 2.46 14.02
N LEU A 108 25.63 1.88 14.08
CA LEU A 108 24.48 2.55 14.68
C LEU A 108 24.74 2.94 16.14
N VAL A 109 25.45 2.10 16.87
CA VAL A 109 25.90 2.41 18.24
C VAL A 109 26.89 3.58 18.25
N GLN A 110 27.82 3.67 17.30
CA GLN A 110 28.77 4.78 17.20
C GLN A 110 28.07 6.04 16.73
N TRP A 111 27.16 5.94 15.75
CA TRP A 111 26.40 7.06 15.23
C TRP A 111 25.38 7.58 16.25
N SER A 112 24.72 6.72 17.00
CA SER A 112 23.86 7.11 18.12
C SER A 112 24.64 7.89 19.18
N ASN A 113 25.91 7.57 19.39
CA ASN A 113 26.80 8.27 20.30
C ASN A 113 27.29 9.60 19.73
N ALA A 114 27.63 9.67 18.45
CA ALA A 114 27.96 10.90 17.75
C ALA A 114 26.72 11.83 17.65
N GLY A 115 25.56 11.29 17.37
CA GLY A 115 24.29 12.02 17.38
C GLY A 115 23.92 12.57 18.77
N ALA A 116 24.21 11.85 19.84
CA ALA A 116 24.01 12.35 21.20
C ALA A 116 24.93 13.53 21.55
N VAL A 117 26.13 13.57 20.99
CA VAL A 117 27.07 14.70 21.16
C VAL A 117 26.62 15.89 20.31
N VAL A 118 26.18 15.68 19.06
CA VAL A 118 25.66 16.74 18.19
C VAL A 118 24.31 17.26 18.68
N ASN A 119 23.50 16.42 19.29
CA ASN A 119 22.18 16.78 19.80
C ASN A 119 22.18 17.61 21.08
N LYS A 120 23.26 17.71 21.82
CA LYS A 120 23.30 18.56 23.02
C LYS A 120 23.07 20.05 22.70
N GLU A 121 23.42 20.49 21.51
CA GLU A 121 23.15 21.87 21.03
C GLU A 121 21.80 22.01 20.30
N LEU A 122 21.27 20.92 19.69
CA LEU A 122 20.04 20.95 18.88
C LEU A 122 18.78 20.52 19.64
N TRP A 123 18.90 19.74 20.73
CA TRP A 123 17.81 19.08 21.46
C TRP A 123 17.85 19.34 22.96
N GLY A 124 18.30 20.52 23.39
CA GLY A 124 18.51 20.91 24.78
C GLY A 124 17.40 20.53 25.78
N ASP A 125 16.20 20.30 25.30
CA ASP A 125 15.02 20.07 26.15
C ASP A 125 14.59 18.60 26.31
N PHE A 126 15.20 17.65 25.57
CA PHE A 126 14.85 16.23 25.61
C PHE A 126 15.75 15.35 26.49
N TYR A 127 16.82 15.92 27.05
CA TYR A 127 17.70 15.22 27.99
C TYR A 127 17.73 15.96 29.31
N GLN A 128 17.15 15.40 30.36
CA GLN A 128 17.37 15.87 31.71
C GLN A 128 18.63 15.23 32.26
N ILE A 129 19.63 16.05 32.55
CA ILE A 129 20.77 15.67 33.39
C ILE A 129 20.31 15.86 34.82
N THR A 130 20.00 14.77 35.51
CA THR A 130 19.75 14.80 36.96
C THR A 130 21.08 14.66 37.70
N ASP A 131 21.14 15.10 38.96
CA ASP A 131 22.33 15.05 39.84
C ASP A 131 22.91 13.64 40.02
N ASN A 132 22.22 12.60 39.53
CA ASN A 132 22.60 11.19 39.58
C ASN A 132 23.15 10.62 38.23
N GLY A 133 23.51 11.47 37.25
CA GLY A 133 24.09 11.06 35.97
C GLY A 133 23.07 11.02 34.82
N LEU A 134 23.61 10.84 33.61
CA LEU A 134 22.83 10.82 32.37
C LEU A 134 21.85 9.65 32.38
N GLN A 135 20.58 9.91 32.64
CA GLN A 135 19.52 8.94 32.36
C GLN A 135 19.11 9.03 30.91
N ILE A 136 19.58 8.08 30.11
CA ILE A 136 19.10 7.88 28.74
C ILE A 136 17.76 7.18 28.86
N THR A 137 16.67 7.91 28.68
CA THR A 137 15.29 7.41 28.77
C THR A 137 14.88 6.57 27.55
N HIS A 138 15.82 5.97 26.81
CA HIS A 138 15.52 5.09 25.69
C HIS A 138 15.72 3.63 26.08
N PHE A 139 14.66 3.01 26.54
CA PHE A 139 14.60 1.61 26.94
C PHE A 139 15.08 0.64 25.85
N ALA A 140 14.69 0.87 24.62
CA ALA A 140 15.15 0.07 23.47
C ALA A 140 16.67 0.09 23.29
N ARG A 141 17.29 1.26 23.49
CA ARG A 141 18.72 1.48 23.32
C ARG A 141 19.57 0.73 24.34
N ASP A 142 19.14 0.74 25.60
CA ASP A 142 19.89 0.07 26.67
C ASP A 142 19.73 -1.45 26.59
N PHE A 143 18.58 -1.91 26.13
CA PHE A 143 18.28 -3.33 26.01
C PHE A 143 19.05 -3.98 24.84
N TYR A 144 19.14 -3.31 23.68
CA TYR A 144 19.80 -3.86 22.50
C TYR A 144 21.31 -3.71 22.51
N SER A 145 21.86 -2.61 22.99
CA SER A 145 23.30 -2.44 23.12
C SER A 145 23.94 -3.39 24.13
N ALA A 146 23.19 -3.78 25.17
CA ALA A 146 23.63 -4.77 26.16
C ALA A 146 23.66 -6.20 25.60
N ARG A 147 22.89 -6.49 24.55
CA ARG A 147 22.71 -7.85 24.03
C ARG A 147 23.98 -8.41 23.36
N HIS A 148 24.78 -7.58 22.71
CA HIS A 148 25.83 -8.04 21.81
C HIS A 148 27.27 -7.62 22.18
N ASN A 149 27.53 -6.79 23.19
CA ASN A 149 28.89 -6.36 23.42
C ASN A 149 29.19 -5.81 24.84
N GLU A 150 29.50 -6.70 25.77
CA GLU A 150 30.06 -6.31 27.10
C GLU A 150 31.34 -5.46 26.95
N GLN A 151 32.13 -5.69 25.88
CA GLN A 151 33.34 -4.92 25.59
C GLN A 151 33.01 -3.52 25.08
N ALA A 152 31.95 -3.32 24.31
CA ALA A 152 31.53 -2.00 23.85
C ALA A 152 30.95 -1.15 24.99
N LEU A 153 30.19 -1.76 25.90
CA LEU A 153 29.67 -1.10 27.12
C LEU A 153 30.81 -0.66 28.05
N SER A 154 31.82 -1.51 28.28
CA SER A 154 32.98 -1.18 29.09
C SER A 154 33.86 -0.12 28.44
N ALA A 155 34.04 -0.16 27.12
CA ALA A 155 34.76 0.86 26.36
C ALA A 155 34.04 2.22 26.37
N LEU A 156 32.71 2.23 26.35
CA LEU A 156 31.86 3.44 26.45
C LEU A 156 31.91 4.07 27.84
N ALA A 157 31.84 3.24 28.89
CA ALA A 157 31.95 3.65 30.28
C ALA A 157 33.31 4.29 30.53
N ASN A 158 34.39 3.69 30.04
CA ASN A 158 35.76 4.19 30.19
C ASN A 158 36.01 5.49 29.43
N ARG A 159 35.41 5.70 28.25
CA ARG A 159 35.53 6.95 27.48
C ARG A 159 34.82 8.15 28.11
N LYS A 160 33.76 7.92 28.88
CA LYS A 160 32.93 9.01 29.44
C LYS A 160 33.14 9.24 30.94
N ASN A 161 34.14 8.60 31.58
CA ASN A 161 34.31 8.65 33.06
C ASN A 161 33.04 8.30 33.85
N ILE A 162 32.20 7.41 33.30
CA ILE A 162 30.98 6.97 33.98
C ILE A 162 31.37 5.73 34.79
N GLN A 163 31.37 5.83 36.11
CA GLN A 163 31.50 4.67 37.00
C GLN A 163 30.19 3.86 36.92
N ILE A 164 30.20 2.76 36.19
CA ILE A 164 29.17 1.73 36.26
C ILE A 164 29.57 0.84 37.41
N THR A 165 28.84 0.87 38.54
CA THR A 165 29.08 -0.06 39.64
C THR A 165 28.57 -1.44 39.25
N ASP A 166 29.38 -2.49 39.52
CA ASP A 166 29.04 -3.89 39.19
C ASP A 166 27.63 -4.29 39.66
N SER A 167 27.15 -3.73 40.77
CA SER A 167 25.78 -3.97 41.27
C SER A 167 24.65 -3.47 40.34
N LYS A 168 24.89 -2.46 39.52
CA LYS A 168 23.91 -1.98 38.52
C LYS A 168 23.96 -2.82 37.23
N LEU A 169 25.15 -3.30 36.87
CA LEU A 169 25.31 -4.21 35.74
C LEU A 169 24.70 -5.57 36.06
N ASP A 170 24.96 -6.10 37.29
CA ASP A 170 24.39 -7.36 37.77
C ASP A 170 22.87 -7.30 37.92
N SER A 171 22.30 -6.16 38.31
CA SER A 171 20.84 -5.99 38.38
C SER A 171 20.19 -5.89 37.00
N ALA A 172 20.85 -5.27 36.03
CA ALA A 172 20.41 -5.24 34.63
C ALA A 172 20.51 -6.62 33.98
N LEU A 173 21.59 -7.39 34.26
CA LEU A 173 21.79 -8.75 33.79
C LEU A 173 20.93 -9.80 34.55
N ALA A 174 20.62 -9.61 35.81
CA ALA A 174 19.73 -10.49 36.60
C ALA A 174 18.27 -10.36 36.16
N ASN A 175 17.82 -9.17 35.76
CA ASN A 175 16.51 -8.96 35.14
C ASN A 175 16.39 -9.64 33.76
N ARG A 176 17.53 -9.95 33.13
CA ARG A 176 17.64 -10.67 31.86
C ARG A 176 17.28 -12.17 31.96
N LYS A 177 17.47 -12.78 33.14
CA LYS A 177 17.23 -14.23 33.35
C LYS A 177 15.79 -14.58 33.72
N ASN A 178 15.01 -13.61 34.11
CA ASN A 178 13.60 -13.78 34.40
C ASN A 178 12.78 -13.09 33.34
N SER A 179 12.23 -13.85 32.39
CA SER A 179 11.21 -13.42 31.47
C SER A 179 9.99 -12.91 32.24
N SER A 180 10.09 -11.71 32.79
CA SER A 180 9.00 -11.07 33.48
C SER A 180 8.21 -10.26 32.48
N PHE A 181 6.96 -10.60 32.37
CA PHE A 181 5.88 -9.80 31.83
C PHE A 181 6.01 -8.35 32.37
N LEU A 182 6.62 -7.46 31.60
CA LEU A 182 6.74 -6.06 31.98
C LEU A 182 5.39 -5.38 31.68
N ILE A 183 4.48 -5.47 32.65
CA ILE A 183 3.41 -4.48 32.77
C ILE A 183 4.09 -3.19 33.18
N PRO A 184 4.02 -2.09 32.45
CA PRO A 184 4.57 -0.81 32.88
C PRO A 184 3.90 -0.42 34.17
N HIS A 185 4.65 -0.33 35.26
CA HIS A 185 4.16 0.33 36.50
C HIS A 185 3.94 1.80 36.14
N SER A 186 2.69 2.15 35.93
CA SER A 186 2.21 3.48 35.61
C SER A 186 2.48 4.45 36.77
N SER A 187 3.40 5.36 36.57
CA SER A 187 3.12 6.73 37.00
C SER A 187 2.34 7.37 35.86
N LEU A 188 1.15 7.83 36.12
CA LEU A 188 0.12 8.26 35.14
C LEU A 188 0.51 9.40 34.18
N PHE A 189 1.76 9.84 34.13
CA PHE A 189 2.25 10.96 33.31
C PHE A 189 3.64 10.80 32.70
N SER A 190 4.29 9.63 32.79
CA SER A 190 5.45 9.34 31.94
C SER A 190 5.08 8.26 30.94
N LEU A 191 4.12 8.53 30.07
CA LEU A 191 3.96 7.76 28.85
C LEU A 191 5.25 7.93 28.06
N SER A 192 6.05 6.89 27.93
CA SER A 192 7.04 6.83 26.86
C SER A 192 6.26 6.61 25.56
N LEU A 193 5.89 7.70 24.91
CA LEU A 193 5.07 7.78 23.69
C LEU A 193 5.68 7.07 22.46
N PHE A 194 6.71 6.24 22.65
CA PHE A 194 7.52 5.61 21.61
C PHE A 194 7.63 4.09 21.73
N GLN A 195 6.83 3.45 22.58
CA GLN A 195 6.91 2.00 22.77
C GLN A 195 5.62 1.31 22.37
N PRO A 196 5.66 0.09 21.80
CA PRO A 196 4.47 -0.72 21.60
C PRO A 196 3.78 -0.99 22.93
N ALA A 197 2.44 -1.11 22.93
CA ALA A 197 1.67 -1.39 24.14
C ALA A 197 2.12 -2.69 24.83
N PHE A 198 2.57 -3.63 24.02
CA PHE A 198 3.24 -4.84 24.48
C PHE A 198 4.42 -5.14 23.55
N HIS A 199 5.57 -5.40 24.15
CA HIS A 199 6.77 -5.82 23.43
C HIS A 199 7.46 -6.94 24.22
N TYR A 200 7.70 -8.05 23.53
CA TYR A 200 8.54 -9.15 24.02
C TYR A 200 9.62 -9.43 23.00
N ALA A 201 10.86 -9.59 23.44
CA ALA A 201 11.96 -9.97 22.58
C ALA A 201 12.92 -10.90 23.32
N ASP A 202 13.35 -11.98 22.66
CA ASP A 202 14.47 -12.83 23.07
C ASP A 202 15.39 -13.08 21.86
N GLU A 203 16.33 -14.00 21.97
CA GLU A 203 17.34 -14.27 20.94
C GLU A 203 16.75 -14.78 19.61
N ASN A 204 15.56 -15.39 19.64
CA ASN A 204 14.97 -16.07 18.49
C ASN A 204 13.55 -15.62 18.17
N PHE A 205 12.94 -14.81 19.02
CA PHE A 205 11.54 -14.43 18.88
C PHE A 205 11.30 -13.02 19.36
N GLU A 206 10.62 -12.26 18.52
CA GLU A 206 10.12 -10.95 18.86
C GLU A 206 8.62 -10.87 18.61
N CYS A 207 7.89 -10.16 19.49
CA CYS A 207 6.47 -9.91 19.35
C CYS A 207 6.14 -8.48 19.80
N LYS A 208 5.47 -7.74 18.93
CA LYS A 208 4.90 -6.42 19.22
C LYS A 208 3.40 -6.48 19.07
N PHE A 209 2.68 -5.83 19.98
CA PHE A 209 1.23 -5.67 19.90
C PHE A 209 0.88 -4.20 20.11
N ASN A 210 0.07 -3.65 19.21
CA ASN A 210 -0.35 -2.26 19.20
C ASN A 210 -1.88 -2.17 19.06
N PRO A 211 -2.60 -1.55 20.02
CA PRO A 211 -3.97 -1.16 19.80
C PRO A 211 -4.04 -0.02 18.78
N ILE A 212 -5.12 0.01 18.02
CA ILE A 212 -5.39 1.01 16.98
C ILE A 212 -6.67 1.74 17.35
N ILE A 213 -6.63 3.06 17.35
CA ILE A 213 -7.80 3.91 17.57
C ILE A 213 -7.70 5.13 16.67
N GLY A 214 -8.81 5.52 16.09
CA GLY A 214 -8.86 6.76 15.33
C GLY A 214 -10.29 7.24 15.11
N MET A 215 -10.38 8.51 14.76
CA MET A 215 -11.65 9.14 14.47
C MET A 215 -11.41 10.34 13.54
N ASP A 216 -12.33 10.55 12.63
CA ASP A 216 -12.43 11.79 11.89
C ASP A 216 -13.87 12.32 11.81
N LEU A 217 -13.96 13.62 11.66
CA LEU A 217 -15.19 14.35 11.49
C LEU A 217 -15.10 15.14 10.19
N THR A 218 -16.04 14.90 9.29
CA THR A 218 -16.15 15.59 8.01
C THR A 218 -17.41 16.45 7.99
N MET A 219 -17.27 17.73 7.64
CA MET A 219 -18.36 18.71 7.61
C MET A 219 -18.35 19.47 6.28
N ASN A 220 -19.52 19.69 5.70
CA ASN A 220 -19.71 20.54 4.55
C ASN A 220 -21.14 21.15 4.52
N GLY A 221 -21.52 21.77 3.41
CA GLY A 221 -22.84 22.37 3.24
C GLY A 221 -24.02 21.38 3.24
N HIS A 222 -23.77 20.09 3.10
CA HIS A 222 -24.78 19.02 3.13
C HIS A 222 -24.92 18.34 4.50
N GLY A 223 -24.06 18.67 5.47
CA GLY A 223 -24.17 18.12 6.81
C GLY A 223 -22.83 17.68 7.40
N MET A 224 -22.89 16.69 8.27
CA MET A 224 -21.76 16.19 9.03
C MET A 224 -21.70 14.66 8.95
N ALA A 225 -20.53 14.12 8.72
CA ALA A 225 -20.24 12.69 8.75
C ALA A 225 -19.10 12.41 9.74
N MET A 226 -19.24 11.37 10.54
CA MET A 226 -18.23 10.89 11.48
C MET A 226 -17.76 9.52 11.05
N HIS A 227 -16.46 9.34 11.01
CA HIS A 227 -15.81 8.05 10.81
C HIS A 227 -14.96 7.73 12.03
N ARG A 228 -15.11 6.55 12.58
CA ARG A 228 -14.30 6.06 13.69
C ARG A 228 -13.81 4.66 13.38
N TRP A 229 -12.64 4.33 13.88
CA TRP A 229 -12.09 2.99 13.79
C TRP A 229 -11.34 2.62 15.04
N TRP A 230 -11.38 1.34 15.35
CA TRP A 230 -10.63 0.75 16.43
C TRP A 230 -10.17 -0.64 16.03
N GLY A 231 -9.12 -1.13 16.67
CA GLY A 231 -8.57 -2.42 16.30
C GLY A 231 -7.28 -2.73 17.02
N ALA A 232 -6.51 -3.61 16.42
CA ALA A 232 -5.21 -3.99 16.92
C ALA A 232 -4.30 -4.50 15.80
N GLU A 233 -3.02 -4.38 16.03
CA GLU A 233 -1.98 -4.96 15.18
C GLU A 233 -1.03 -5.80 16.03
N ILE A 234 -0.64 -6.95 15.50
CA ILE A 234 0.41 -7.80 16.05
C ILE A 234 1.46 -8.03 14.98
N ARG A 235 2.73 -7.95 15.36
CA ARG A 235 3.89 -8.29 14.53
C ARG A 235 4.79 -9.22 15.31
N MET A 236 5.25 -10.28 14.67
CA MET A 236 6.15 -11.27 15.25
C MET A 236 7.24 -11.59 14.24
N ASP A 237 8.46 -11.64 14.71
CA ASP A 237 9.62 -12.12 13.94
C ASP A 237 10.25 -13.32 14.65
N VAL A 238 10.55 -14.37 13.89
CA VAL A 238 11.08 -15.63 14.39
C VAL A 238 12.41 -15.91 13.71
N MET A 239 13.47 -16.00 14.50
CA MET A 239 14.85 -16.33 14.05
C MET A 239 15.37 -15.43 12.92
N ASP A 240 14.85 -14.19 12.77
CA ASP A 240 15.18 -13.27 11.69
C ASP A 240 14.95 -13.83 10.26
N HIS A 241 14.05 -14.80 10.15
CA HIS A 241 13.76 -15.48 8.90
C HIS A 241 12.26 -15.67 8.63
N VAL A 242 11.42 -15.56 9.64
CA VAL A 242 9.97 -15.71 9.49
C VAL A 242 9.25 -14.53 10.16
N ALA A 243 8.53 -13.76 9.37
CA ALA A 243 7.63 -12.73 9.88
C ALA A 243 6.19 -13.24 9.88
N VAL A 244 5.48 -12.97 10.98
CA VAL A 244 4.03 -13.21 11.12
C VAL A 244 3.39 -11.93 11.60
N TRP A 245 2.35 -11.47 10.93
CA TRP A 245 1.65 -10.25 11.33
C TRP A 245 0.14 -10.36 11.10
N GLY A 246 -0.59 -9.54 11.83
CA GLY A 246 -2.02 -9.39 11.64
C GLY A 246 -2.47 -8.02 12.09
N SER A 247 -3.36 -7.41 11.33
CA SER A 247 -3.98 -6.13 11.64
C SER A 247 -5.45 -6.21 11.36
N ILE A 248 -6.26 -5.81 12.32
CA ILE A 248 -7.71 -5.69 12.19
C ILE A 248 -8.11 -4.27 12.56
N ARG A 249 -8.96 -3.67 11.75
CA ARG A 249 -9.62 -2.38 12.01
C ARG A 249 -11.10 -2.53 11.75
N ASP A 250 -11.88 -2.23 12.75
CA ASP A 250 -13.32 -2.15 12.66
C ASP A 250 -13.71 -0.69 12.47
N HIS A 251 -14.33 -0.38 11.34
CA HIS A 251 -14.68 0.96 10.91
C HIS A 251 -16.18 1.18 11.02
N SER A 252 -16.58 2.34 11.50
CA SER A 252 -17.96 2.78 11.56
C SER A 252 -18.11 4.18 10.99
N TYR A 253 -19.01 4.32 10.03
CA TYR A 253 -19.42 5.60 9.48
C TYR A 253 -20.83 5.96 9.92
N SER A 254 -21.06 7.23 10.29
CA SER A 254 -22.38 7.77 10.60
C SER A 254 -22.48 9.22 10.14
N GLY A 255 -23.67 9.61 9.66
CA GLY A 255 -23.92 10.98 9.20
C GLY A 255 -25.28 11.14 8.55
N GLU A 256 -25.82 12.37 8.54
CA GLU A 256 -27.20 12.67 8.13
C GLU A 256 -27.45 12.48 6.63
N HIS A 257 -26.43 12.58 5.80
CA HIS A 257 -26.52 12.51 4.34
C HIS A 257 -25.73 11.36 3.74
N LEU A 258 -25.39 10.37 4.54
CA LEU A 258 -24.89 9.12 4.05
C LEU A 258 -26.10 8.28 3.62
N ASP A 259 -26.37 8.32 2.32
CA ASP A 259 -27.55 7.74 1.68
C ASP A 259 -27.57 6.22 1.78
N GLU A 260 -28.69 5.64 2.25
CA GLU A 260 -28.90 4.18 2.26
C GLU A 260 -28.68 3.57 0.86
N GLU A 261 -29.10 4.26 -0.20
CA GLU A 261 -28.93 3.80 -1.58
C GLU A 261 -27.45 3.73 -1.98
N TYR A 262 -26.63 4.66 -1.52
CA TYR A 262 -25.19 4.64 -1.75
C TYR A 262 -24.53 3.42 -1.12
N TYR A 263 -24.80 3.18 0.15
CA TYR A 263 -24.25 2.03 0.87
C TYR A 263 -24.79 0.71 0.34
N ALA A 264 -26.07 0.63 0.04
CA ALA A 264 -26.68 -0.54 -0.57
C ALA A 264 -26.01 -0.90 -1.91
N SER A 265 -25.73 0.09 -2.75
CA SER A 265 -25.04 -0.11 -4.02
C SER A 265 -23.61 -0.63 -3.85
N VAL A 266 -22.89 -0.14 -2.86
CA VAL A 266 -21.51 -0.58 -2.53
C VAL A 266 -21.55 -2.06 -2.02
N GLY A 267 -22.44 -2.37 -1.09
CA GLY A 267 -22.51 -3.72 -0.49
C GLY A 267 -22.92 -4.82 -1.46
N GLN A 268 -23.75 -4.49 -2.46
CA GLN A 268 -24.22 -5.46 -3.45
C GLN A 268 -23.30 -5.62 -4.68
N GLY A 269 -22.20 -4.91 -4.73
CA GLY A 269 -21.30 -4.96 -5.87
C GLY A 269 -21.81 -4.27 -7.14
N THR A 270 -23.02 -3.70 -7.10
CA THR A 270 -23.67 -3.06 -8.25
C THR A 270 -23.30 -1.60 -8.44
N GLY A 271 -22.79 -0.95 -7.39
CA GLY A 271 -22.40 0.44 -7.39
C GLY A 271 -21.02 0.70 -7.95
N TYR A 272 -20.82 0.44 -9.24
CA TYR A 272 -19.54 0.76 -9.90
C TYR A 272 -19.20 2.24 -9.76
N GLY A 273 -20.19 3.11 -9.84
CA GLY A 273 -20.04 4.53 -9.74
C GLY A 273 -19.69 5.06 -8.35
N ALA A 274 -20.33 4.53 -7.32
CA ALA A 274 -20.08 4.94 -5.94
C ALA A 274 -18.62 4.73 -5.50
N ARG A 275 -17.93 3.77 -6.10
CA ARG A 275 -16.52 3.46 -5.82
C ARG A 275 -15.53 4.30 -6.59
N LEU A 276 -15.95 4.89 -7.69
CA LEU A 276 -15.09 5.74 -8.51
C LEU A 276 -14.90 7.13 -7.92
N SER A 277 -15.88 7.62 -7.17
CA SER A 277 -15.89 8.96 -6.60
C SER A 277 -15.08 9.13 -5.32
N GLU A 278 -14.45 8.06 -4.84
CA GLU A 278 -13.83 8.03 -3.52
C GLU A 278 -12.38 8.47 -3.36
N PRO A 279 -11.64 8.98 -4.30
CA PRO A 279 -10.29 9.38 -3.97
C PRO A 279 -10.32 10.58 -3.04
N GLY A 280 -10.34 10.32 -1.77
CA GLY A 280 -10.11 11.30 -0.76
C GLY A 280 -11.31 11.74 0.09
N TYR A 281 -12.51 11.27 -0.19
CA TYR A 281 -13.68 11.69 0.60
C TYR A 281 -14.08 10.66 1.66
N LEU A 282 -14.82 9.66 1.24
CA LEU A 282 -15.15 8.55 2.12
C LEU A 282 -14.24 7.40 1.75
N ASN A 283 -13.07 7.40 2.20
CA ASN A 283 -12.04 6.39 2.04
C ASN A 283 -12.52 5.11 1.37
N ASN A 284 -11.81 4.60 0.41
CA ASN A 284 -12.03 3.27 -0.11
C ASN A 284 -12.61 2.39 0.97
N LEU A 285 -13.90 2.10 0.94
CA LEU A 285 -14.51 1.19 1.88
C LEU A 285 -13.91 -0.20 1.61
N PRO A 286 -12.74 -0.54 2.18
CA PRO A 286 -12.03 -1.76 1.83
C PRO A 286 -12.66 -2.98 2.49
N GLY A 287 -13.85 -2.80 3.07
CA GLY A 287 -14.50 -3.78 3.89
C GLY A 287 -14.89 -5.03 3.14
N ALA A 288 -14.51 -6.17 3.69
CA ALA A 288 -15.00 -7.47 3.26
C ALA A 288 -16.45 -7.71 3.67
N TYR A 289 -16.94 -7.02 4.67
CA TYR A 289 -18.28 -7.15 5.22
C TYR A 289 -18.85 -5.78 5.54
N TYR A 290 -20.12 -5.59 5.19
CA TYR A 290 -20.82 -4.32 5.35
C TYR A 290 -22.12 -4.50 6.12
N HIS A 291 -22.26 -3.78 7.21
CA HIS A 291 -23.48 -3.71 7.99
C HIS A 291 -24.11 -2.33 7.79
N TYR A 292 -25.36 -2.30 7.31
CA TYR A 292 -26.08 -1.05 7.09
C TYR A 292 -26.75 -0.54 8.34
N MET A 293 -26.62 0.74 8.60
CA MET A 293 -27.42 1.48 9.56
C MET A 293 -28.20 2.56 8.83
N ARG A 294 -29.26 3.08 9.43
CA ARG A 294 -30.11 4.11 8.81
C ARG A 294 -29.36 5.35 8.33
N TYR A 295 -28.26 5.71 8.98
CA TYR A 295 -27.43 6.87 8.66
C TYR A 295 -25.93 6.50 8.67
N GLY A 296 -25.56 5.35 8.14
CA GLY A 296 -24.20 4.93 8.11
C GLY A 296 -23.99 3.44 7.87
N GLY A 297 -22.85 2.93 8.27
CA GLY A 297 -22.51 1.54 8.14
C GLY A 297 -21.18 1.19 8.79
N ASP A 298 -20.99 -0.11 9.00
CA ASP A 298 -19.77 -0.67 9.56
C ASP A 298 -19.10 -1.61 8.57
N TYR A 299 -17.79 -1.64 8.54
CA TYR A 299 -17.00 -2.62 7.81
C TYR A 299 -15.70 -2.92 8.55
N ALA A 300 -15.13 -4.10 8.31
CA ALA A 300 -13.87 -4.50 8.88
C ALA A 300 -12.77 -4.56 7.81
N GLU A 301 -11.62 -4.01 8.12
CA GLU A 301 -10.39 -4.14 7.35
C GLU A 301 -9.48 -5.15 8.06
N VAL A 302 -9.10 -6.22 7.36
CA VAL A 302 -8.23 -7.26 7.90
C VAL A 302 -7.07 -7.47 6.96
N ARG A 303 -5.85 -7.37 7.49
CA ARG A 303 -4.60 -7.71 6.82
C ARG A 303 -3.79 -8.65 7.67
N GLY A 304 -2.89 -9.40 7.08
CA GLY A 304 -2.00 -10.26 7.82
C GLY A 304 -1.35 -11.30 6.94
N GLY A 305 -0.40 -12.01 7.50
CA GLY A 305 0.28 -13.07 6.76
C GLY A 305 1.38 -13.74 7.55
N ILE A 306 1.97 -14.70 6.89
CA ILE A 306 3.20 -15.35 7.28
C ILE A 306 4.15 -15.33 6.07
N LYS A 307 5.39 -14.92 6.29
CA LYS A 307 6.41 -14.79 5.26
C LYS A 307 7.74 -15.34 5.75
N ALA A 308 8.29 -16.28 5.02
CA ALA A 308 9.69 -16.68 5.18
C ALA A 308 10.56 -15.81 4.28
N TYR A 309 11.72 -15.37 4.79
CA TYR A 309 12.61 -14.47 4.07
C TYR A 309 14.09 -14.79 4.32
N ALA A 310 14.91 -14.43 3.34
CA ALA A 310 16.35 -14.59 3.37
C ALA A 310 17.02 -13.51 2.52
N TRP A 311 18.35 -13.52 2.42
CA TRP A 311 19.14 -12.55 1.67
C TRP A 311 18.75 -12.42 0.18
N TRP A 312 18.18 -13.46 -0.41
CA TRP A 312 17.77 -13.49 -1.84
C TRP A 312 16.32 -13.07 -2.09
N GLY A 313 15.49 -13.05 -1.07
CA GLY A 313 14.08 -12.70 -1.23
C GLY A 313 13.16 -13.27 -0.16
N SER A 314 11.87 -13.30 -0.43
CA SER A 314 10.83 -13.78 0.48
C SER A 314 9.73 -14.53 -0.24
N ILE A 315 9.08 -15.44 0.48
CA ILE A 315 7.88 -16.15 0.06
C ILE A 315 6.89 -16.19 1.22
N GLY A 316 5.61 -15.95 0.95
CA GLY A 316 4.61 -15.94 2.00
C GLY A 316 3.19 -16.17 1.51
N LEU A 317 2.32 -16.44 2.48
CA LEU A 317 0.87 -16.38 2.35
C LEU A 317 0.39 -15.10 3.03
N VAL A 318 -0.11 -14.16 2.25
CA VAL A 318 -0.34 -12.78 2.67
C VAL A 318 -1.74 -12.35 2.28
N LYS A 319 -2.41 -11.58 3.12
CA LYS A 319 -3.63 -10.84 2.78
C LYS A 319 -3.33 -9.35 2.93
N ASP A 320 -3.24 -8.64 1.82
CA ASP A 320 -2.90 -7.22 1.81
C ASP A 320 -3.43 -6.50 0.58
N ASN A 321 -3.26 -5.16 0.56
CA ASN A 321 -3.48 -4.30 -0.58
C ASN A 321 -2.17 -4.12 -1.33
N LEU A 322 -2.21 -4.18 -2.66
CA LEU A 322 -1.02 -4.05 -3.50
C LEU A 322 -1.11 -2.85 -4.43
N GLN A 323 -0.01 -2.11 -4.54
CA GLN A 323 0.18 -1.09 -5.55
C GLN A 323 1.35 -1.50 -6.46
N TRP A 324 1.09 -1.60 -7.76
CA TRP A 324 2.08 -1.82 -8.81
C TRP A 324 2.04 -0.66 -9.81
N GLY A 325 3.20 -0.17 -10.17
CA GLY A 325 3.39 1.04 -10.96
C GLY A 325 3.62 2.27 -10.09
N ASP A 326 4.55 3.11 -10.52
CA ASP A 326 4.85 4.37 -9.83
C ASP A 326 3.66 5.33 -9.88
N SER A 327 3.28 5.85 -8.75
CA SER A 327 2.20 6.82 -8.61
C SER A 327 2.19 7.44 -7.22
N TYR A 328 1.77 8.70 -7.13
CA TYR A 328 1.53 9.43 -5.88
C TYR A 328 0.04 9.66 -5.60
N HIS A 329 -0.84 9.43 -6.60
CA HIS A 329 -2.28 9.54 -6.41
C HIS A 329 -3.01 8.21 -6.62
N SER A 330 -2.93 7.62 -7.82
CA SER A 330 -3.55 6.31 -8.10
C SER A 330 -2.82 5.59 -9.22
N ALA A 331 -2.24 4.44 -8.95
CA ALA A 331 -1.59 3.62 -9.97
C ALA A 331 -2.61 3.03 -10.96
N ASN A 332 -2.16 2.73 -12.17
CA ASN A 332 -3.00 2.21 -13.24
C ASN A 332 -2.81 0.70 -13.52
N ILE A 333 -1.83 0.06 -12.88
CA ILE A 333 -1.63 -1.40 -12.94
C ILE A 333 -2.39 -2.06 -11.77
N LEU A 334 -1.90 -1.89 -10.54
CA LEU A 334 -2.63 -2.20 -9.31
C LEU A 334 -2.63 -0.94 -8.44
N SER A 335 -3.79 -0.42 -8.12
CA SER A 335 -3.90 0.87 -7.42
C SER A 335 -3.79 0.77 -5.90
N GLY A 336 -3.91 -0.44 -5.34
CA GLY A 336 -3.99 -0.65 -3.90
C GLY A 336 -5.33 -0.23 -3.28
N ARG A 337 -6.29 0.22 -4.08
CA ARG A 337 -7.58 0.74 -3.60
C ARG A 337 -8.69 -0.33 -3.48
N ALA A 338 -8.51 -1.49 -4.11
CA ALA A 338 -9.41 -2.62 -3.87
C ALA A 338 -9.20 -3.17 -2.45
N PRO A 339 -10.24 -3.78 -1.83
CA PRO A 339 -10.07 -4.46 -0.55
C PRO A 339 -8.93 -5.46 -0.58
N SER A 340 -8.25 -5.63 0.57
CA SER A 340 -7.19 -6.61 0.71
C SER A 340 -7.67 -8.01 0.34
N PHE A 341 -6.88 -8.76 -0.39
CA PHE A 341 -7.19 -10.14 -0.80
C PHE A 341 -6.05 -11.10 -0.44
N PRO A 342 -6.37 -12.36 -0.13
CA PRO A 342 -5.34 -13.37 0.14
C PRO A 342 -4.54 -13.66 -1.12
N MET A 343 -3.22 -13.90 -0.95
CA MET A 343 -2.33 -14.24 -2.04
C MET A 343 -1.12 -15.07 -1.56
N ILE A 344 -0.58 -15.84 -2.46
CA ILE A 344 0.79 -16.36 -2.35
C ILE A 344 1.67 -15.27 -2.96
N GLU A 345 2.63 -14.74 -2.21
CA GLU A 345 3.58 -13.71 -2.63
C GLU A 345 4.99 -14.30 -2.70
N LEU A 346 5.72 -14.00 -3.77
CA LEU A 346 7.14 -14.30 -3.92
C LEU A 346 7.86 -13.03 -4.39
N LYS A 347 8.86 -12.61 -3.63
CA LYS A 347 9.76 -11.50 -3.98
C LYS A 347 11.18 -12.06 -4.07
N LEU A 348 11.86 -11.87 -5.21
CA LEU A 348 13.23 -12.29 -5.42
C LEU A 348 14.10 -11.09 -5.81
N LYS A 349 15.22 -10.91 -5.14
CA LYS A 349 16.24 -9.92 -5.47
C LYS A 349 17.64 -10.55 -5.33
N PRO A 350 17.99 -11.50 -6.23
CA PRO A 350 19.27 -12.20 -6.16
C PRO A 350 20.46 -11.27 -6.49
N ALA A 351 20.21 -10.12 -7.12
CA ALA A 351 21.22 -9.13 -7.47
C ALA A 351 20.63 -7.71 -7.43
N ASN A 352 21.46 -6.68 -7.27
CA ASN A 352 21.00 -5.29 -7.18
C ASN A 352 20.38 -4.77 -8.49
N TRP A 353 20.72 -5.37 -9.62
CA TRP A 353 20.22 -4.99 -10.94
C TRP A 353 18.96 -5.74 -11.38
N PHE A 354 18.49 -6.75 -10.59
CA PHE A 354 17.34 -7.59 -10.96
C PHE A 354 16.45 -7.87 -9.76
N ARG A 355 15.15 -7.69 -9.94
CA ARG A 355 14.10 -8.05 -9.00
C ARG A 355 12.93 -8.72 -9.73
N LEU A 356 12.36 -9.74 -9.13
CA LEU A 356 11.11 -10.39 -9.54
C LEU A 356 10.12 -10.33 -8.39
N ASP A 357 8.96 -9.78 -8.65
CA ASP A 357 7.78 -9.85 -7.79
C ASP A 357 6.73 -10.73 -8.46
N TYR A 358 6.16 -11.67 -7.73
CA TYR A 358 5.10 -12.55 -8.21
C TYR A 358 4.02 -12.69 -7.14
N ILE A 359 2.77 -12.67 -7.59
CA ILE A 359 1.61 -12.94 -6.75
C ILE A 359 0.68 -13.98 -7.41
N HIS A 360 0.04 -14.78 -6.56
CA HIS A 360 -1.11 -15.61 -6.93
C HIS A 360 -2.26 -15.29 -5.97
N GLY A 361 -3.13 -14.37 -6.40
CA GLY A 361 -4.20 -13.82 -5.60
C GLY A 361 -5.50 -14.61 -5.70
N PHE A 362 -6.22 -14.70 -4.59
CA PHE A 362 -7.55 -15.26 -4.47
C PHE A 362 -8.56 -14.12 -4.40
N LEU A 363 -9.24 -13.85 -5.51
CA LEU A 363 -10.12 -12.70 -5.65
C LEU A 363 -11.59 -13.04 -5.36
N ALA A 364 -12.37 -12.03 -4.97
CA ALA A 364 -13.81 -12.16 -4.88
C ALA A 364 -14.45 -11.79 -6.23
N SER A 365 -15.12 -12.75 -6.87
CA SER A 365 -15.72 -12.54 -8.19
C SER A 365 -16.99 -11.69 -8.15
N GLY A 366 -17.77 -11.76 -7.07
CA GLY A 366 -19.12 -11.21 -6.99
C GLY A 366 -20.14 -11.90 -7.93
N VAL A 367 -19.76 -12.96 -8.63
CA VAL A 367 -20.60 -13.69 -9.58
C VAL A 367 -21.13 -14.95 -8.92
N VAL A 368 -22.45 -15.13 -8.94
CA VAL A 368 -23.09 -16.33 -8.38
C VAL A 368 -22.83 -17.53 -9.27
N ASP A 369 -22.34 -18.63 -8.68
CA ASP A 369 -22.24 -19.93 -9.33
C ASP A 369 -23.58 -20.66 -9.17
N SER A 370 -24.44 -20.53 -10.17
CA SER A 370 -25.77 -21.14 -10.17
C SER A 370 -25.74 -22.68 -10.29
N THR A 371 -24.58 -23.26 -10.61
CA THR A 371 -24.41 -24.72 -10.74
C THR A 371 -24.27 -25.43 -9.39
N TYR A 372 -23.92 -24.64 -8.34
CA TYR A 372 -23.72 -25.17 -7.00
C TYR A 372 -24.57 -24.41 -5.97
N TYR A 373 -25.46 -25.11 -5.30
CA TYR A 373 -26.23 -24.56 -4.20
C TYR A 373 -26.39 -25.57 -3.05
N ARG A 374 -26.61 -25.07 -1.86
CA ARG A 374 -27.00 -25.79 -0.67
C ARG A 374 -28.40 -25.33 -0.28
N VAL A 375 -29.25 -26.27 0.10
CA VAL A 375 -30.56 -25.96 0.67
C VAL A 375 -30.39 -25.85 2.20
N GLU A 376 -30.75 -24.73 2.76
CA GLU A 376 -30.86 -24.54 4.21
C GLU A 376 -32.34 -24.44 4.58
N GLU A 377 -32.75 -25.24 5.57
CA GLU A 377 -34.09 -25.16 6.16
C GLU A 377 -34.04 -24.21 7.36
N ASN A 378 -34.95 -23.25 7.40
CA ASN A 378 -35.13 -22.40 8.57
C ASN A 378 -35.79 -23.22 9.68
N PRO A 379 -35.13 -23.42 10.84
CA PRO A 379 -35.66 -24.24 11.91
C PRO A 379 -36.90 -23.64 12.62
N ILE A 380 -37.21 -22.37 12.32
CA ILE A 380 -38.33 -21.66 12.97
C ILE A 380 -39.62 -21.82 12.19
N ASP A 381 -39.59 -21.70 10.87
CA ASP A 381 -40.81 -21.71 10.02
C ASP A 381 -40.81 -22.81 8.97
N GLY A 382 -39.79 -23.67 8.92
CA GLY A 382 -39.66 -24.76 7.96
C GLY A 382 -39.46 -24.31 6.52
N SER A 383 -39.23 -23.01 6.27
CA SER A 383 -38.94 -22.52 4.92
C SER A 383 -37.55 -22.98 4.48
N SER A 384 -37.42 -23.31 3.19
CA SER A 384 -36.13 -23.70 2.64
C SER A 384 -35.58 -22.60 1.72
N HIS A 385 -34.31 -22.25 1.89
CA HIS A 385 -33.60 -21.27 1.08
C HIS A 385 -32.44 -21.93 0.35
N ARG A 386 -32.24 -21.58 -0.93
CA ARG A 386 -31.06 -21.98 -1.67
C ARG A 386 -29.92 -21.01 -1.43
N MET A 387 -28.85 -21.50 -0.84
CA MET A 387 -27.61 -20.76 -0.66
C MET A 387 -26.66 -21.08 -1.81
N TYR A 388 -26.32 -20.06 -2.59
CA TYR A 388 -25.39 -20.19 -3.71
C TYR A 388 -23.98 -19.76 -3.27
N ARG A 389 -22.95 -20.37 -3.86
CA ARG A 389 -21.58 -19.88 -3.73
C ARG A 389 -21.25 -18.88 -4.85
N THR A 390 -20.23 -18.08 -4.66
CA THR A 390 -19.65 -17.28 -5.73
C THR A 390 -18.67 -18.12 -6.56
N ALA A 391 -18.58 -17.82 -7.85
CA ALA A 391 -17.61 -18.45 -8.75
C ALA A 391 -16.18 -18.15 -8.28
N ALA A 392 -15.30 -19.13 -8.33
CA ALA A 392 -13.90 -18.95 -8.02
C ALA A 392 -13.24 -17.96 -9.01
N LYS A 393 -12.36 -17.09 -8.51
CA LYS A 393 -11.62 -16.11 -9.29
C LYS A 393 -10.20 -15.98 -8.77
N TYR A 394 -9.23 -15.95 -9.66
CA TYR A 394 -7.81 -15.89 -9.33
C TYR A 394 -7.11 -14.85 -10.19
N LEU A 395 -6.00 -14.35 -9.66
CA LEU A 395 -5.06 -13.47 -10.35
C LEU A 395 -3.66 -14.05 -10.20
N ALA A 396 -3.00 -14.43 -11.29
CA ALA A 396 -1.56 -14.63 -11.28
C ALA A 396 -0.89 -13.46 -11.98
N ALA A 397 0.11 -12.86 -11.35
CA ALA A 397 0.81 -11.72 -11.91
C ALA A 397 2.29 -11.73 -11.53
N ASN A 398 3.13 -11.26 -12.44
CA ASN A 398 4.55 -11.05 -12.18
C ASN A 398 5.03 -9.69 -12.67
N MET A 399 6.11 -9.21 -12.07
CA MET A 399 6.83 -7.99 -12.45
C MET A 399 8.33 -8.28 -12.36
N LEU A 400 9.01 -8.17 -13.49
CA LEU A 400 10.47 -8.25 -13.58
C LEU A 400 11.01 -6.82 -13.70
N THR A 401 11.84 -6.42 -12.76
CA THR A 401 12.47 -5.10 -12.76
C THR A 401 13.96 -5.23 -12.96
N PHE A 402 14.48 -4.47 -13.92
CA PHE A 402 15.89 -4.34 -14.25
C PHE A 402 16.35 -2.94 -13.87
N THR A 403 17.45 -2.84 -13.12
CA THR A 403 18.10 -1.59 -12.72
C THR A 403 19.46 -1.47 -13.44
N PRO A 404 19.49 -0.99 -14.70
CA PRO A 404 20.72 -0.92 -15.51
C PRO A 404 21.76 0.02 -14.89
N THR A 405 21.30 1.08 -14.26
CA THR A 405 22.12 2.06 -13.53
C THR A 405 21.40 2.49 -12.26
N LYS A 406 22.13 2.94 -11.24
CA LYS A 406 21.53 3.49 -10.01
C LYS A 406 20.52 4.59 -10.38
N GLY A 407 19.28 4.45 -9.89
CA GLY A 407 18.21 5.42 -10.12
C GLY A 407 17.45 5.26 -11.45
N LEU A 408 17.66 4.19 -12.22
CA LEU A 408 16.86 3.86 -13.40
C LEU A 408 16.32 2.44 -13.29
N ASP A 409 15.00 2.31 -13.17
CA ASP A 409 14.30 1.02 -13.11
C ASP A 409 13.40 0.83 -14.33
N LEU A 410 13.56 -0.28 -15.01
CA LEU A 410 12.77 -0.71 -16.14
C LEU A 410 12.03 -1.98 -15.76
N SER A 411 10.71 -1.92 -15.72
CA SER A 411 9.88 -3.06 -15.32
C SER A 411 9.00 -3.53 -16.46
N ILE A 412 8.93 -4.83 -16.61
CA ILE A 412 7.99 -5.51 -17.49
C ILE A 412 7.25 -6.57 -16.69
N GLY A 413 5.96 -6.68 -16.89
CA GLY A 413 5.15 -7.67 -16.19
C GLY A 413 4.02 -8.19 -17.04
N SER A 414 3.48 -9.30 -16.61
CA SER A 414 2.29 -9.90 -17.17
C SER A 414 1.38 -10.42 -16.06
N ALA A 415 0.10 -10.51 -16.38
CA ALA A 415 -0.88 -11.07 -15.48
C ALA A 415 -1.91 -11.90 -16.24
N VAL A 416 -2.63 -12.74 -15.52
CA VAL A 416 -3.81 -13.43 -16.00
C VAL A 416 -4.86 -13.46 -14.90
N VAL A 417 -6.07 -13.00 -15.21
CA VAL A 417 -7.26 -13.23 -14.42
C VAL A 417 -7.96 -14.47 -14.98
N TYR A 418 -8.25 -15.41 -14.12
CA TYR A 418 -8.97 -16.63 -14.53
C TYR A 418 -9.96 -17.05 -13.45
N GLY A 419 -10.96 -17.82 -13.85
CA GLY A 419 -12.03 -18.19 -12.93
C GLY A 419 -12.93 -19.33 -13.41
N ALA A 420 -14.03 -19.54 -12.66
CA ALA A 420 -15.01 -20.61 -12.90
C ALA A 420 -14.41 -22.03 -12.89
N ARG A 421 -13.21 -22.20 -12.32
CA ARG A 421 -12.47 -23.47 -12.18
C ARG A 421 -11.58 -23.45 -10.95
N ASN A 422 -10.93 -24.58 -10.65
CA ASN A 422 -9.93 -24.65 -9.59
C ASN A 422 -8.64 -23.94 -9.98
N MET A 423 -7.82 -23.60 -8.97
CA MET A 423 -6.49 -23.02 -9.17
C MET A 423 -5.66 -23.86 -10.17
N ALA A 424 -5.14 -23.22 -11.20
CA ALA A 424 -4.35 -23.85 -12.23
C ALA A 424 -2.87 -23.80 -11.91
N ALA A 425 -2.23 -24.96 -11.73
CA ALA A 425 -0.81 -25.08 -11.42
C ALA A 425 0.10 -24.44 -12.50
N ALA A 426 -0.37 -24.36 -13.75
CA ALA A 426 0.35 -23.73 -14.84
C ALA A 426 0.66 -22.27 -14.57
N PHE A 427 -0.25 -21.54 -13.92
CA PHE A 427 -0.05 -20.13 -13.56
C PHE A 427 0.75 -19.92 -12.28
N SER A 428 1.22 -20.99 -11.62
CA SER A 428 2.08 -20.92 -10.43
C SER A 428 3.57 -20.83 -10.75
N ILE A 429 3.95 -20.68 -12.03
CA ILE A 429 5.33 -20.50 -12.46
C ILE A 429 5.66 -18.99 -12.48
N PRO A 430 6.51 -18.47 -11.55
CA PRO A 430 6.64 -17.03 -11.32
C PRO A 430 7.21 -16.22 -12.49
N ILE A 431 8.01 -16.84 -13.35
CA ILE A 431 8.69 -16.18 -14.48
C ILE A 431 7.93 -16.34 -15.80
N THR A 432 6.75 -16.94 -15.77
CA THR A 432 5.98 -17.21 -16.98
C THR A 432 5.43 -15.91 -17.59
N PHE A 433 5.49 -15.81 -18.90
CA PHE A 433 4.75 -14.80 -19.66
C PHE A 433 3.31 -15.31 -19.88
N PHE A 434 2.37 -14.86 -19.05
CA PHE A 434 1.02 -15.42 -18.94
C PHE A 434 0.21 -15.29 -20.22
N ASN A 435 0.41 -14.25 -21.00
CA ASN A 435 -0.26 -14.06 -22.29
C ASN A 435 0.00 -15.23 -23.27
N SER A 436 1.22 -15.76 -23.31
CA SER A 436 1.54 -16.92 -24.18
C SER A 436 0.85 -18.20 -23.71
N MET A 437 0.68 -18.36 -22.40
CA MET A 437 -0.01 -19.53 -21.82
C MET A 437 -1.52 -19.45 -22.04
N ASP A 438 -2.10 -18.28 -21.86
CA ASP A 438 -3.49 -17.99 -22.17
C ASP A 438 -3.84 -18.39 -23.61
N TYR A 439 -3.05 -17.91 -24.59
CA TYR A 439 -3.21 -18.27 -25.99
C TYR A 439 -3.11 -19.79 -26.24
N GLN A 440 -2.21 -20.49 -25.53
CA GLN A 440 -2.07 -21.94 -25.69
C GLN A 440 -3.25 -22.72 -25.06
N MET A 441 -3.76 -22.27 -23.93
CA MET A 441 -4.84 -22.94 -23.20
C MET A 441 -6.21 -22.70 -23.84
N ASN A 442 -6.41 -21.55 -24.45
CA ASN A 442 -7.66 -21.17 -25.13
C ASN A 442 -7.69 -21.61 -26.61
N SER A 443 -6.57 -22.04 -27.19
CA SER A 443 -6.54 -22.52 -28.58
C SER A 443 -7.37 -23.80 -28.74
N GLY A 444 -8.58 -23.66 -29.26
CA GLY A 444 -9.55 -24.75 -29.46
C GLY A 444 -10.60 -24.93 -28.36
N ALA A 445 -10.60 -24.11 -27.31
CA ALA A 445 -11.64 -24.11 -26.29
C ALA A 445 -12.83 -23.24 -26.74
N MET A 446 -14.07 -23.77 -26.52
CA MET A 446 -15.29 -22.98 -26.75
C MET A 446 -15.56 -21.94 -25.67
N LEU A 447 -14.89 -22.01 -24.53
CA LEU A 447 -15.06 -21.14 -23.38
C LEU A 447 -13.76 -20.41 -23.12
N ASP A 448 -13.85 -19.10 -23.12
CA ASP A 448 -12.84 -18.17 -22.70
C ASP A 448 -12.85 -18.12 -21.17
N ASN A 449 -11.82 -18.66 -20.52
CA ASN A 449 -11.75 -18.79 -19.05
C ASN A 449 -10.60 -17.99 -18.45
N GLU A 450 -9.82 -17.34 -19.27
CA GLU A 450 -8.66 -16.52 -18.93
C GLU A 450 -8.74 -15.16 -19.62
N ASN A 451 -8.20 -14.13 -18.93
CA ASN A 451 -7.97 -12.79 -19.49
C ASN A 451 -6.56 -12.37 -19.10
N SER A 452 -5.68 -12.21 -20.08
CA SER A 452 -4.27 -11.92 -19.84
C SER A 452 -3.92 -10.46 -20.15
N GLN A 453 -3.01 -9.90 -19.34
CA GLN A 453 -2.57 -8.51 -19.40
C GLN A 453 -1.05 -8.42 -19.47
N ILE A 454 -0.56 -7.31 -20.04
CA ILE A 454 0.85 -6.95 -20.07
C ILE A 454 0.99 -5.54 -19.53
N PHE A 455 2.08 -5.27 -18.81
CA PHE A 455 2.35 -3.93 -18.31
C PHE A 455 3.84 -3.62 -18.30
N PHE A 456 4.12 -2.32 -18.41
CA PHE A 456 5.47 -1.77 -18.35
C PHE A 456 5.47 -0.62 -17.37
N ASN A 457 6.59 -0.46 -16.68
CA ASN A 457 6.85 0.71 -15.84
C ASN A 457 8.29 1.18 -16.03
N LEU A 458 8.45 2.48 -16.11
CA LEU A 458 9.73 3.20 -16.16
C LEU A 458 9.79 4.12 -14.97
N SER A 459 10.86 4.05 -14.20
CA SER A 459 11.14 4.94 -13.08
C SER A 459 12.57 5.48 -13.22
N SER A 460 12.75 6.78 -13.17
CA SER A 460 14.06 7.42 -13.29
C SER A 460 14.25 8.50 -12.24
N ARG A 461 15.29 8.34 -11.42
CA ARG A 461 15.81 9.33 -10.46
C ARG A 461 17.26 9.76 -10.81
N ASN A 462 17.61 9.68 -12.11
CA ASN A 462 18.95 10.05 -12.59
C ASN A 462 19.17 11.57 -12.63
N LEU A 463 18.09 12.34 -12.70
CA LEU A 463 18.12 13.77 -12.51
C LEU A 463 18.00 14.07 -11.01
N LYS A 464 19.00 14.75 -10.46
CA LYS A 464 19.02 15.09 -9.04
C LYS A 464 17.76 15.88 -8.65
N TYR A 465 17.17 15.54 -7.52
CA TYR A 465 15.91 16.09 -7.01
C TYR A 465 14.66 15.73 -7.82
N THR A 466 14.76 14.82 -8.79
CA THR A 466 13.66 14.56 -9.71
C THR A 466 13.39 13.09 -9.85
N HIS A 467 12.11 12.71 -9.73
CA HIS A 467 11.58 11.40 -10.11
C HIS A 467 10.69 11.55 -11.35
N LEU A 468 11.09 10.95 -12.46
CA LEU A 468 10.28 10.82 -13.67
C LEU A 468 9.80 9.38 -13.80
N TYR A 469 8.54 9.19 -14.08
CA TYR A 469 7.98 7.85 -14.22
C TYR A 469 6.88 7.80 -15.26
N ALA A 470 6.73 6.61 -15.84
CA ALA A 470 5.65 6.30 -16.77
C ALA A 470 5.25 4.85 -16.61
N SER A 471 3.97 4.55 -16.74
CA SER A 471 3.46 3.21 -16.74
C SER A 471 2.38 3.02 -17.81
N ILE A 472 2.32 1.82 -18.36
CA ILE A 472 1.27 1.41 -19.27
C ILE A 472 0.76 0.02 -18.85
N TYR A 473 -0.55 -0.11 -18.77
CA TYR A 473 -1.29 -1.35 -18.61
C TYR A 473 -2.03 -1.64 -19.91
N ILE A 474 -1.85 -2.82 -20.45
CA ILE A 474 -2.40 -3.26 -21.73
C ILE A 474 -3.27 -4.48 -21.46
N ASP A 475 -4.59 -4.33 -21.68
CA ASP A 475 -5.56 -5.40 -21.58
C ASP A 475 -5.67 -6.14 -22.92
N GLU A 476 -5.80 -5.38 -24.02
CA GLU A 476 -5.83 -5.91 -25.38
C GLU A 476 -5.08 -5.00 -26.33
N ILE A 477 -4.20 -5.57 -27.13
CA ILE A 477 -3.47 -4.85 -28.18
C ILE A 477 -3.55 -5.56 -29.54
N ASN A 478 -3.94 -4.80 -30.54
CA ASN A 478 -3.82 -5.19 -31.95
C ASN A 478 -3.01 -4.11 -32.69
N TRP A 479 -1.90 -4.51 -33.27
CA TRP A 479 -0.99 -3.59 -33.98
C TRP A 479 -1.65 -2.84 -35.12
N ALA A 480 -2.65 -3.45 -35.80
CA ALA A 480 -3.41 -2.78 -36.86
C ALA A 480 -4.23 -1.61 -36.33
N ARG A 481 -4.71 -1.68 -35.05
CA ARG A 481 -5.47 -0.63 -34.38
C ARG A 481 -4.61 0.57 -33.94
N LEU A 482 -3.29 0.48 -34.03
CA LEU A 482 -2.39 1.62 -33.79
C LEU A 482 -2.29 2.56 -34.98
N LYS A 483 -2.74 2.16 -36.16
CA LYS A 483 -2.74 3.01 -37.35
C LYS A 483 -3.82 4.09 -37.21
N PRO A 484 -3.51 5.37 -37.48
CA PRO A 484 -4.48 6.47 -37.37
C PRO A 484 -5.72 6.32 -38.26
N SER A 485 -5.61 5.54 -39.34
CA SER A 485 -6.71 5.27 -40.27
C SER A 485 -7.68 4.17 -39.77
N ASN A 486 -7.32 3.42 -38.76
CA ASN A 486 -8.18 2.38 -38.18
C ASN A 486 -9.16 3.00 -37.18
N PRO A 487 -10.49 2.83 -37.36
CA PRO A 487 -11.47 3.33 -36.43
C PRO A 487 -11.55 2.54 -35.12
N GLU A 488 -10.94 1.35 -35.08
CA GLU A 488 -10.93 0.47 -33.92
C GLU A 488 -9.88 0.91 -32.90
N HIS A 489 -10.13 0.68 -31.63
CA HIS A 489 -9.22 1.06 -30.55
C HIS A 489 -8.67 -0.15 -29.76
N ASN A 490 -7.53 0.06 -29.15
CA ASN A 490 -6.91 -0.86 -28.19
C ASN A 490 -7.33 -0.52 -26.76
N PHE A 491 -7.23 -1.50 -25.86
CA PHE A 491 -7.59 -1.34 -24.47
C PHE A 491 -6.33 -1.19 -23.62
N PHE A 492 -6.00 0.04 -23.27
CA PHE A 492 -4.87 0.32 -22.39
C PHE A 492 -5.07 1.57 -21.53
N SER A 493 -4.42 1.55 -20.39
CA SER A 493 -4.30 2.69 -19.49
C SER A 493 -2.84 3.11 -19.43
N TRP A 494 -2.58 4.40 -19.55
CA TRP A 494 -1.23 4.94 -19.39
C TRP A 494 -1.21 6.08 -18.38
N LYS A 495 -0.10 6.19 -17.68
CA LYS A 495 0.22 7.24 -16.74
C LYS A 495 1.61 7.77 -17.01
N VAL A 496 1.76 9.08 -16.88
CA VAL A 496 3.05 9.77 -16.87
C VAL A 496 3.05 10.73 -15.70
N GLY A 497 4.14 10.77 -14.97
CA GLY A 497 4.29 11.65 -13.83
C GLY A 497 5.72 12.13 -13.63
N ALA A 498 5.80 13.22 -12.87
CA ALA A 498 7.05 13.81 -12.41
C ALA A 498 6.89 14.31 -10.98
N ARG A 499 7.92 14.13 -10.17
CA ARG A 499 8.05 14.75 -8.86
C ARG A 499 9.40 15.45 -8.77
N VAL A 500 9.41 16.64 -8.22
CA VAL A 500 10.64 17.41 -7.91
C VAL A 500 10.62 17.72 -6.43
N SER A 501 11.66 17.29 -5.71
CA SER A 501 11.75 17.39 -4.25
C SER A 501 12.96 18.23 -3.84
N ASN A 502 12.80 19.15 -2.87
CA ASN A 502 13.88 19.99 -2.31
C ASN A 502 14.59 20.92 -3.31
N TRP A 503 14.00 21.21 -4.46
CA TRP A 503 14.54 22.14 -5.45
C TRP A 503 13.41 22.86 -6.18
N PRO A 504 13.50 24.18 -6.44
CA PRO A 504 14.53 25.12 -5.95
C PRO A 504 14.37 25.52 -4.48
N VAL A 505 13.23 25.16 -3.86
CA VAL A 505 12.93 25.49 -2.47
C VAL A 505 13.12 24.23 -1.61
N LYS A 506 13.87 24.39 -0.51
CA LYS A 506 14.08 23.30 0.45
C LYS A 506 12.76 22.89 1.11
N ASP A 507 12.66 21.62 1.42
CA ASP A 507 11.52 21.01 2.10
C ASP A 507 10.19 21.13 1.34
N LEU A 508 10.24 21.50 0.06
CA LEU A 508 9.11 21.61 -0.86
C LEU A 508 9.22 20.55 -1.94
N SER A 509 8.12 19.87 -2.23
CA SER A 509 8.02 18.91 -3.33
C SER A 509 6.82 19.24 -4.22
N LEU A 510 7.02 19.21 -5.52
CA LEU A 510 5.97 19.35 -6.53
C LEU A 510 5.79 18.03 -7.26
N THR A 511 4.58 17.52 -7.32
CA THR A 511 4.20 16.32 -8.07
C THR A 511 3.16 16.67 -9.13
N ALA A 512 3.30 16.14 -10.33
CA ALA A 512 2.31 16.24 -11.39
C ALA A 512 2.13 14.88 -12.08
N GLU A 513 0.88 14.45 -12.26
CA GLU A 513 0.52 13.20 -12.92
C GLU A 513 -0.59 13.41 -13.94
N ILE A 514 -0.52 12.69 -15.03
CA ILE A 514 -1.61 12.58 -16.00
C ILE A 514 -1.87 11.10 -16.23
N THR A 515 -3.13 10.68 -16.10
CA THR A 515 -3.57 9.31 -16.39
C THR A 515 -4.68 9.36 -17.42
N ARG A 516 -4.65 8.41 -18.35
CA ARG A 516 -5.72 8.23 -19.33
C ARG A 516 -5.97 6.75 -19.58
N THR A 517 -7.23 6.35 -19.51
CA THR A 517 -7.67 4.97 -19.66
C THR A 517 -8.67 4.87 -20.79
N ASN A 518 -8.39 4.04 -21.77
CA ASN A 518 -9.24 3.82 -22.93
C ASN A 518 -10.53 3.08 -22.52
N SER A 519 -11.55 3.17 -23.35
CA SER A 519 -12.77 2.40 -23.20
C SER A 519 -12.49 0.90 -23.27
N GLY A 520 -13.14 0.10 -22.43
CA GLY A 520 -12.98 -1.35 -22.33
C GLY A 520 -11.81 -1.84 -21.50
N THR A 521 -10.85 -0.96 -21.17
CA THR A 521 -9.71 -1.33 -20.32
C THR A 521 -10.21 -1.72 -18.93
N TYR A 522 -9.68 -2.80 -18.35
CA TYR A 522 -10.07 -3.45 -17.09
C TYR A 522 -11.40 -4.22 -17.16
N GLN A 523 -12.11 -4.16 -18.30
CA GLN A 523 -13.37 -4.87 -18.50
C GLN A 523 -13.16 -6.19 -19.24
N HIS A 524 -14.13 -7.09 -19.13
CA HIS A 524 -14.21 -8.30 -19.91
C HIS A 524 -15.69 -8.66 -20.12
N PRO A 525 -16.09 -9.28 -21.27
CA PRO A 525 -17.46 -9.70 -21.51
C PRO A 525 -18.01 -10.68 -20.46
N TYR A 526 -17.11 -11.45 -19.82
CA TYR A 526 -17.43 -12.29 -18.67
C TYR A 526 -17.00 -11.61 -17.38
N GLN A 527 -17.93 -11.26 -16.53
CA GLN A 527 -17.70 -10.51 -15.30
C GLN A 527 -16.65 -11.17 -14.38
N VAL A 528 -16.56 -12.50 -14.37
CA VAL A 528 -15.57 -13.22 -13.57
C VAL A 528 -14.13 -12.94 -14.01
N LEU A 529 -13.91 -12.53 -15.26
CA LEU A 529 -12.60 -12.28 -15.85
C LEU A 529 -12.17 -10.79 -15.86
N THR A 530 -13.01 -9.91 -15.33
CA THR A 530 -12.68 -8.47 -15.22
C THR A 530 -11.50 -8.25 -14.28
N TRP A 531 -10.76 -7.14 -14.50
CA TRP A 531 -9.66 -6.70 -13.61
C TRP A 531 -10.20 -6.06 -12.33
N ALA A 532 -10.91 -6.86 -11.52
CA ALA A 532 -11.61 -6.41 -10.32
C ALA A 532 -11.65 -7.48 -9.24
N SER A 533 -11.77 -7.07 -7.98
CA SER A 533 -12.01 -7.93 -6.83
C SER A 533 -13.09 -7.32 -5.95
N ASN A 534 -14.06 -8.12 -5.51
CA ASN A 534 -15.20 -7.66 -4.72
C ASN A 534 -15.91 -6.43 -5.35
N GLY A 535 -15.97 -6.41 -6.69
CA GLY A 535 -16.54 -5.31 -7.48
C GLY A 535 -15.69 -4.03 -7.55
N TYR A 536 -14.51 -3.97 -6.90
CA TYR A 536 -13.57 -2.86 -7.02
C TYR A 536 -12.60 -3.11 -8.16
N ASN A 537 -12.38 -2.08 -9.01
CA ASN A 537 -11.34 -2.13 -10.02
C ASN A 537 -9.96 -2.25 -9.34
N LEU A 538 -9.12 -3.17 -9.80
CA LEU A 538 -7.74 -3.32 -9.31
C LEU A 538 -6.81 -2.25 -9.90
N GLY A 539 -7.14 -1.72 -11.09
CA GLY A 539 -6.39 -0.66 -11.76
C GLY A 539 -6.76 0.75 -11.29
N HIS A 540 -6.64 1.73 -12.19
CA HIS A 540 -6.96 3.12 -11.86
C HIS A 540 -8.40 3.28 -11.38
N TYR A 541 -8.62 4.03 -10.29
CA TYR A 541 -9.92 4.12 -9.62
C TYR A 541 -11.07 4.63 -10.50
N LEU A 542 -10.77 5.44 -11.50
CA LEU A 542 -11.78 5.90 -12.46
C LEU A 542 -12.26 4.81 -13.43
N GLY A 543 -11.58 3.66 -13.50
CA GLY A 543 -11.90 2.62 -14.47
C GLY A 543 -11.60 3.05 -15.91
N ASP A 544 -12.40 2.54 -16.85
CA ASP A 544 -12.22 2.80 -18.26
C ASP A 544 -12.84 4.12 -18.74
N ASN A 545 -12.54 4.49 -19.98
CA ASN A 545 -12.98 5.71 -20.65
C ASN A 545 -12.91 6.94 -19.75
N ALA A 546 -11.74 7.18 -19.17
CA ALA A 546 -11.52 8.17 -18.12
C ALA A 546 -10.18 8.89 -18.27
N GLY A 547 -10.08 10.05 -17.68
CA GLY A 547 -8.86 10.83 -17.59
C GLY A 547 -8.73 11.54 -16.27
N GLU A 548 -7.50 11.68 -15.80
CA GLU A 548 -7.16 12.39 -14.56
C GLU A 548 -5.94 13.27 -14.76
N VAL A 549 -5.98 14.44 -14.16
CA VAL A 549 -4.83 15.29 -13.92
C VAL A 549 -4.72 15.50 -12.42
N TYR A 550 -3.56 15.19 -11.86
CA TYR A 550 -3.22 15.40 -10.46
C TYR A 550 -2.00 16.31 -10.35
N VAL A 551 -2.07 17.32 -9.50
CA VAL A 551 -0.95 18.19 -9.16
C VAL A 551 -0.95 18.38 -7.64
N ALA A 552 0.21 18.23 -7.01
CA ALA A 552 0.34 18.43 -5.57
C ALA A 552 1.62 19.19 -5.23
N LEU A 553 1.51 20.10 -4.28
CA LEU A 553 2.61 20.84 -3.68
C LEU A 553 2.66 20.45 -2.20
N ALA A 554 3.70 19.73 -1.80
CA ALA A 554 3.90 19.29 -0.42
C ALA A 554 5.05 20.08 0.22
N TYR A 555 4.82 20.64 1.41
CA TYR A 555 5.79 21.41 2.18
C TYR A 555 5.93 20.83 3.59
N LYS A 556 7.17 20.56 3.98
CA LYS A 556 7.52 19.99 5.29
C LYS A 556 8.32 21.03 6.12
N PRO A 557 7.65 21.96 6.81
CA PRO A 557 8.34 23.04 7.55
C PRO A 557 9.17 22.55 8.74
N VAL A 558 8.71 21.48 9.39
CA VAL A 558 9.39 20.84 10.53
C VAL A 558 9.23 19.33 10.42
N SER A 559 10.04 18.58 11.17
CA SER A 559 9.93 17.13 11.26
C SER A 559 8.53 16.71 11.75
N GLY A 560 7.94 15.72 11.10
CA GLY A 560 6.62 15.19 11.40
C GLY A 560 5.44 16.02 10.85
N LEU A 561 5.63 17.28 10.42
CA LEU A 561 4.56 18.10 9.85
C LEU A 561 4.66 18.14 8.33
N SER A 562 3.59 17.72 7.65
CA SER A 562 3.43 17.82 6.21
C SER A 562 2.18 18.62 5.85
N LEU A 563 2.34 19.57 4.95
CA LEU A 563 1.28 20.39 4.38
C LEU A 563 1.21 20.13 2.89
N THR A 564 0.13 19.54 2.39
CA THR A 564 -0.03 19.20 0.97
C THR A 564 -1.23 19.92 0.37
N LEU A 565 -0.97 20.82 -0.57
CA LEU A 565 -2.00 21.41 -1.42
C LEU A 565 -2.09 20.61 -2.71
N SER A 566 -3.24 20.02 -3.00
CA SER A 566 -3.45 19.20 -4.20
C SER A 566 -4.61 19.70 -5.04
N TYR A 567 -4.51 19.48 -6.35
CA TYR A 567 -5.57 19.64 -7.32
C TYR A 567 -5.78 18.33 -8.07
N VAL A 568 -7.03 17.91 -8.17
CA VAL A 568 -7.47 16.74 -8.94
C VAL A 568 -8.53 17.19 -9.95
N ASN A 569 -8.32 16.86 -11.21
CA ASN A 569 -9.36 16.90 -12.22
C ASN A 569 -9.63 15.47 -12.68
N ALA A 570 -10.75 14.92 -12.27
CA ALA A 570 -11.20 13.59 -12.63
C ALA A 570 -12.38 13.68 -13.60
N THR A 571 -12.30 12.99 -14.74
CA THR A 571 -13.33 13.05 -15.79
C THR A 571 -13.66 11.64 -16.29
N LYS A 572 -14.96 11.34 -16.33
CA LYS A 572 -15.50 10.16 -17.03
C LYS A 572 -16.15 10.57 -18.33
N TYR A 573 -16.05 9.68 -19.30
CA TYR A 573 -16.68 9.83 -20.61
C TYR A 573 -17.75 8.75 -20.81
N ASN A 574 -18.37 8.71 -21.99
CA ASN A 574 -19.44 7.76 -22.30
C ASN A 574 -19.14 6.35 -21.81
N GLU A 575 -20.16 5.68 -21.29
CA GLU A 575 -20.08 4.28 -20.90
C GLU A 575 -20.73 3.39 -21.94
N TYR A 576 -20.12 2.22 -22.17
CA TYR A 576 -20.61 1.25 -23.11
C TYR A 576 -20.69 -0.13 -22.45
N LEU A 577 -21.75 -0.90 -22.77
CA LEU A 577 -21.84 -2.30 -22.34
C LEU A 577 -20.91 -3.16 -23.20
N TYR A 578 -19.92 -3.76 -22.56
CA TYR A 578 -19.01 -4.66 -23.23
C TYR A 578 -19.57 -6.10 -23.17
N THR A 579 -20.10 -6.57 -24.30
CA THR A 579 -20.66 -7.92 -24.43
C THR A 579 -20.01 -8.67 -25.57
N ARG A 580 -19.77 -9.99 -25.39
CA ARG A 580 -19.11 -10.84 -26.40
C ARG A 580 -19.78 -10.79 -27.78
N HIS A 581 -21.11 -10.74 -27.82
CA HIS A 581 -21.84 -10.73 -29.09
C HIS A 581 -21.68 -9.43 -29.91
N LYS A 582 -21.12 -8.40 -29.30
CA LYS A 582 -21.01 -7.06 -29.89
C LYS A 582 -19.60 -6.47 -29.81
N GLU A 583 -18.60 -7.33 -29.59
CA GLU A 583 -17.21 -6.92 -29.50
C GLU A 583 -16.76 -6.06 -30.70
N SER A 584 -17.12 -6.45 -31.92
CA SER A 584 -16.78 -5.68 -33.14
C SER A 584 -17.40 -4.29 -33.17
N VAL A 585 -18.53 -4.08 -32.48
CA VAL A 585 -19.17 -2.78 -32.32
C VAL A 585 -18.47 -1.99 -31.24
N PHE A 586 -18.18 -2.66 -30.13
CA PHE A 586 -17.55 -2.06 -28.94
C PHE A 586 -16.17 -1.45 -29.28
N ILE A 587 -15.31 -2.16 -30.00
CA ILE A 587 -13.97 -1.69 -30.39
C ILE A 587 -13.99 -0.47 -31.33
N ARG A 588 -15.13 -0.15 -31.96
CA ARG A 588 -15.33 1.01 -32.84
C ARG A 588 -16.03 2.20 -32.15
N GLN A 589 -16.43 2.05 -30.90
CA GLN A 589 -17.03 3.15 -30.15
C GLN A 589 -16.04 4.30 -29.97
N LYS A 590 -16.53 5.52 -30.07
CA LYS A 590 -15.69 6.72 -29.89
C LYS A 590 -15.23 6.83 -28.45
N GLN A 591 -13.91 6.82 -28.28
CA GLN A 591 -13.31 7.06 -26.98
C GLN A 591 -13.30 8.56 -26.65
N PHE A 592 -13.50 8.90 -25.38
CA PHE A 592 -13.46 10.27 -24.88
C PHE A 592 -14.39 11.24 -25.65
N ALA A 593 -15.48 10.70 -26.24
CA ALA A 593 -16.35 11.47 -27.12
C ALA A 593 -17.12 12.55 -26.36
N GLU A 594 -17.84 12.16 -25.30
CA GLU A 594 -18.61 13.06 -24.47
C GLU A 594 -18.29 12.87 -23.00
N LYS A 595 -18.13 13.97 -22.31
CA LYS A 595 -17.98 14.00 -20.88
C LYS A 595 -19.33 13.71 -20.24
N VAL A 596 -19.41 12.71 -19.36
CA VAL A 596 -20.62 12.36 -18.63
C VAL A 596 -20.56 12.76 -17.15
N TRP A 597 -19.34 12.80 -16.59
CA TRP A 597 -19.11 13.24 -15.23
C TRP A 597 -17.74 13.90 -15.08
N ARG A 598 -17.64 14.85 -14.15
CA ARG A 598 -16.37 15.49 -13.79
C ARG A 598 -16.38 15.93 -12.33
N ASN A 599 -15.26 15.75 -11.67
CA ASN A 599 -14.96 16.35 -10.38
C ASN A 599 -13.68 17.18 -10.47
N ASP A 600 -13.78 18.44 -10.06
CA ASP A 600 -12.64 19.32 -9.82
C ASP A 600 -12.48 19.46 -8.31
N GLU A 601 -11.34 19.11 -7.76
CA GLU A 601 -11.05 19.16 -6.33
C GLU A 601 -9.76 19.91 -6.06
N VAL A 602 -9.79 20.81 -5.09
CA VAL A 602 -8.63 21.44 -4.47
C VAL A 602 -8.65 21.09 -2.99
N LYS A 603 -7.57 20.52 -2.46
CA LYS A 603 -7.50 20.12 -1.06
C LYS A 603 -6.18 20.53 -0.43
N LEU A 604 -6.27 21.17 0.72
CA LEU A 604 -5.15 21.38 1.63
C LEU A 604 -5.23 20.29 2.72
N HIS A 605 -4.25 19.40 2.76
CA HIS A 605 -4.09 18.38 3.77
C HIS A 605 -2.92 18.75 4.67
N ALA A 606 -3.18 18.89 5.96
CA ALA A 606 -2.18 19.11 6.98
C ALA A 606 -2.16 17.90 7.91
N VAL A 607 -1.03 17.26 8.03
CA VAL A 607 -0.84 16.11 8.93
C VAL A 607 0.39 16.32 9.80
N TYR A 608 0.24 16.06 11.09
CA TYR A 608 1.33 16.11 12.05
C TYR A 608 1.46 14.77 12.76
N GLU A 609 2.56 14.11 12.51
CA GLU A 609 2.95 12.87 13.19
C GLU A 609 3.72 13.25 14.46
N VAL A 610 3.03 13.24 15.59
CA VAL A 610 3.55 13.69 16.89
C VAL A 610 4.57 12.71 17.45
N VAL A 611 4.26 11.42 17.32
CA VAL A 611 5.11 10.27 17.63
C VAL A 611 4.88 9.24 16.54
N ASN A 612 5.78 8.26 16.41
CA ASN A 612 5.63 7.21 15.41
C ASN A 612 4.22 6.59 15.50
N ASN A 613 3.55 6.52 14.34
CA ASN A 613 2.23 5.94 14.21
C ASN A 613 1.10 6.67 14.99
N ALA A 614 1.32 7.89 15.45
CA ALA A 614 0.29 8.73 16.05
C ALA A 614 0.26 10.11 15.41
N TYR A 615 -0.79 10.39 14.67
CA TYR A 615 -0.93 11.64 13.95
C TYR A 615 -2.30 12.27 14.07
N ALA A 616 -2.29 13.60 13.98
CA ALA A 616 -3.49 14.41 13.82
C ALA A 616 -3.48 15.02 12.41
N PHE A 617 -4.65 15.17 11.82
CA PHE A 617 -4.76 15.73 10.49
C PHE A 617 -5.97 16.65 10.35
N VAL A 618 -5.83 17.59 9.41
CA VAL A 618 -6.90 18.51 9.00
C VAL A 618 -6.88 18.62 7.48
N ASP A 619 -8.04 18.42 6.85
CA ASP A 619 -8.26 18.62 5.44
C ASP A 619 -9.22 19.81 5.24
N LEU A 620 -8.84 20.77 4.41
CA LEU A 620 -9.72 21.77 3.89
C LEU A 620 -9.81 21.58 2.39
N GLY A 621 -10.99 21.14 1.91
CA GLY A 621 -11.23 20.82 0.52
C GLY A 621 -12.29 21.71 -0.11
N TRP A 622 -12.13 22.01 -1.39
CA TRP A 622 -13.17 22.48 -2.26
C TRP A 622 -13.35 21.47 -3.38
N ASN A 623 -14.57 21.05 -3.63
CA ASN A 623 -14.88 20.18 -4.76
C ASN A 623 -16.04 20.70 -5.59
N ASN A 624 -16.10 20.28 -6.85
CA ASN A 624 -17.18 20.58 -7.77
C ASN A 624 -17.48 19.36 -8.64
N ALA A 625 -18.34 18.49 -8.12
CA ALA A 625 -18.78 17.27 -8.80
C ALA A 625 -20.03 17.54 -9.64
N ARG A 626 -19.98 17.21 -10.92
CA ARG A 626 -21.04 17.46 -11.89
C ARG A 626 -21.26 16.29 -12.84
N GLY A 627 -22.51 15.94 -13.08
CA GLY A 627 -22.90 15.11 -14.22
C GLY A 627 -23.25 15.96 -15.45
N PHE A 628 -23.25 15.36 -16.62
CA PHE A 628 -23.58 16.00 -17.89
C PHE A 628 -24.55 15.10 -18.68
N ASN A 629 -25.51 15.70 -19.37
CA ASN A 629 -26.36 14.99 -20.29
C ASN A 629 -25.60 14.76 -21.60
N PRO A 630 -25.53 13.53 -22.11
CA PRO A 630 -24.99 13.28 -23.43
C PRO A 630 -25.82 14.01 -24.51
N THR A 631 -25.15 14.64 -25.47
CA THR A 631 -25.75 15.47 -26.52
C THR A 631 -25.80 14.79 -27.87
N SER A 632 -24.91 13.81 -28.11
CA SER A 632 -24.86 13.05 -29.36
C SER A 632 -26.05 12.06 -29.47
N GLU A 633 -26.35 11.62 -30.68
CA GLU A 633 -27.27 10.49 -30.88
C GLU A 633 -26.76 9.23 -30.17
N PRO A 634 -27.66 8.45 -29.53
CA PRO A 634 -27.26 7.23 -28.86
C PRO A 634 -26.58 6.25 -29.81
N THR A 635 -25.44 5.73 -29.37
CA THR A 635 -24.79 4.61 -30.06
C THR A 635 -25.25 3.27 -29.49
N VAL A 636 -25.05 2.20 -30.25
CA VAL A 636 -25.42 0.84 -29.78
C VAL A 636 -24.64 0.52 -28.51
N ASP A 637 -25.37 -0.02 -27.51
CA ASP A 637 -24.82 -0.43 -26.21
C ASP A 637 -24.25 0.72 -25.33
N GLU A 638 -24.54 1.96 -25.65
CA GLU A 638 -24.23 3.08 -24.77
C GLU A 638 -25.16 3.09 -23.56
N VAL A 639 -24.58 3.16 -22.40
CA VAL A 639 -25.30 3.41 -21.14
C VAL A 639 -25.58 4.90 -21.04
N ARG A 640 -26.85 5.29 -21.17
CA ARG A 640 -27.25 6.70 -21.06
C ARG A 640 -28.03 6.98 -19.80
N LEU A 641 -27.51 7.88 -19.01
CA LEU A 641 -28.15 8.43 -17.84
C LEU A 641 -28.35 9.93 -18.03
N THR A 642 -29.21 10.53 -17.21
CA THR A 642 -29.29 12.00 -17.08
C THR A 642 -28.04 12.52 -16.34
N ALA A 643 -27.79 13.82 -16.39
CA ALA A 643 -26.74 14.47 -15.62
C ALA A 643 -26.82 14.10 -14.11
N GLU A 644 -28.03 14.09 -13.54
CA GLU A 644 -28.25 13.66 -12.17
C GLU A 644 -27.94 12.17 -11.98
N GLY A 645 -28.33 11.32 -12.94
CA GLY A 645 -28.04 9.89 -12.92
C GLY A 645 -26.54 9.59 -12.91
N TYR A 646 -25.76 10.32 -13.72
CA TYR A 646 -24.30 10.20 -13.69
C TYR A 646 -23.69 10.75 -12.40
N LEU A 647 -24.25 11.84 -11.86
CA LEU A 647 -23.80 12.38 -10.59
C LEU A 647 -24.01 11.37 -9.46
N LYS A 648 -25.21 10.77 -9.37
CA LYS A 648 -25.51 9.69 -8.41
C LYS A 648 -24.62 8.46 -8.59
N ARG A 649 -24.31 8.11 -9.83
CA ARG A 649 -23.48 6.93 -10.15
C ARG A 649 -22.04 7.07 -9.66
N TYR A 650 -21.47 8.29 -9.72
CA TYR A 650 -20.05 8.51 -9.47
C TYR A 650 -19.74 9.32 -8.22
N THR A 651 -20.74 9.88 -7.55
CA THR A 651 -20.52 10.75 -6.39
C THR A 651 -21.60 10.53 -5.34
N PRO A 652 -21.23 10.29 -4.07
CA PRO A 652 -22.18 10.31 -2.96
C PRO A 652 -22.90 11.67 -2.85
N ALA A 653 -24.15 11.66 -2.40
CA ALA A 653 -24.96 12.88 -2.26
C ALA A 653 -24.30 13.94 -1.38
N PHE A 654 -23.55 13.53 -0.39
CA PHE A 654 -22.78 14.40 0.49
C PHE A 654 -21.80 15.33 -0.24
N TYR A 655 -21.32 14.94 -1.46
CA TYR A 655 -20.34 15.71 -2.25
C TYR A 655 -20.87 16.27 -3.56
N TRP A 656 -22.19 16.29 -3.77
CA TRP A 656 -22.74 16.82 -5.02
C TRP A 656 -22.56 18.34 -5.15
N GLY A 657 -22.25 18.77 -6.36
CA GLY A 657 -22.12 20.18 -6.70
C GLY A 657 -20.85 20.83 -6.16
N GLN A 658 -20.95 22.09 -5.81
CA GLN A 658 -19.85 22.85 -5.20
C GLN A 658 -19.94 22.80 -3.69
N ASN A 659 -18.89 22.28 -3.07
CA ASN A 659 -18.79 22.18 -1.62
C ASN A 659 -17.43 22.62 -1.12
N VAL A 660 -17.43 23.24 0.06
CA VAL A 660 -16.24 23.39 0.91
C VAL A 660 -16.38 22.38 2.04
N THR A 661 -15.43 21.49 2.16
CA THR A 661 -15.43 20.41 3.14
C THR A 661 -14.27 20.61 4.10
N LEU A 662 -14.57 20.58 5.38
CA LEU A 662 -13.58 20.51 6.46
C LEU A 662 -13.61 19.09 7.04
N LYS A 663 -12.46 18.42 7.05
CA LYS A 663 -12.27 17.14 7.71
C LYS A 663 -11.15 17.27 8.73
N MET A 664 -11.36 16.79 9.94
CA MET A 664 -10.34 16.77 10.98
C MET A 664 -10.38 15.44 11.72
N GLY A 665 -9.23 14.95 12.11
CA GLY A 665 -9.17 13.67 12.80
C GLY A 665 -7.81 13.37 13.39
N PHE A 666 -7.76 12.22 14.04
CA PHE A 666 -6.54 11.66 14.57
C PHE A 666 -6.53 10.14 14.36
N SER A 667 -5.35 9.59 14.27
CA SER A 667 -5.11 8.15 14.27
C SER A 667 -3.97 7.84 15.22
N PHE A 668 -4.12 6.76 15.94
CA PHE A 668 -3.18 6.33 16.93
C PHE A 668 -2.97 4.82 16.84
N TYR A 669 -1.73 4.43 16.68
CA TYR A 669 -1.24 3.06 16.77
C TYR A 669 -0.25 3.03 17.93
N TYR A 670 -0.58 2.40 18.98
CA TYR A 670 0.33 2.37 20.13
C TYR A 670 1.37 1.28 19.97
#